data_95c9f842c1ed92a49facd95ebe85a2a8
#
_entry.id   95c9f842c1ed92a49facd95ebe85a2a8
#
_cell.length_a   1.000
_cell.length_b   1.000
_cell.length_c   1.000
_cell.angle_alpha   90.00
_cell.angle_beta   90.00
_cell.angle_gamma   90.00
#
_symmetry.space_group_name_H-M   'P 1'
#
loop_
_entity.id
_entity.type
_entity.pdbx_description
1 polymer ?
#
loop_
_entity_poly.entity_id
_entity_poly.type
_entity_poly.pdbx_seq_one_letter_code
_entity_poly.pdbx_strand_id
1 'polypeptide(L)'
;MSGYFLKENAACFPIPEASKTGNRLARHSNLEEMPPILNAQSVTKQFGATPLFQNISLTVDEGDRIGLIGPNGAGKSTLLALLAGQVEPDSGELAVRKRARAAYVPQDSRFPAAVTVRQVLENALTAANVNENEREGRLRELAGRTGFDDLSAEAASLSGGWRKRLAIMEALIGAPDVLLLDEPTNHLDLAGIEWLEELLANASFAVVTVSHDRYFLESTSTQIIELNRVFAEGLLRVKGNFSKFLEEKQAYLESQTRQQESLRNRVRTEIEWLRRGPKARTTKSKARIDTANAMIGKLAAMDSRTSVNFAGIDFEASERKTKRLVEFEAVACVVPGGKNEQDEGDQARLLFADFNFILTAGMKVGLVGPNGSGKTTLLRLLRGEIGPVQGSIRRADALRLVYLSQMRDIDESLTLRRALAPEGDGVNYQGRTIHVASWASRFLFTSEQLNQPVRNLSGGERARVLIAKLMLERADVLLLDEPTNDLDLATLEILEDNLLEFPGALVLVTHDRYMLNRVSSIVLGLDGRGHIGRFADYSQWEDWMTEQEQASQASKTGSKAPRVRGDENSQATSAETAKADIRARKKLSYLEAREFATIEQRVEASDERLAAARNRVEEPEIATDAAALQQALAELDTAQLESDELYARWAELSEKGGQSGSSA
;
A
#
# COMPACT_ATOMS: atom_id res chain seq x y z
N MET A 1 -69.91 -25.58 25.93
CA MET A 1 -69.93 -25.18 27.37
C MET A 1 -68.93 -24.08 27.51
N SER A 2 -69.43 -22.87 27.49
CA SER A 2 -69.52 -21.89 28.58
C SER A 2 -68.15 -21.41 28.97
N GLY A 3 -67.75 -20.16 28.87
CA GLY A 3 -68.47 -18.90 28.86
C GLY A 3 -67.83 -17.98 29.92
N TYR A 4 -67.86 -16.69 29.60
CA TYR A 4 -67.81 -15.49 30.44
C TYR A 4 -66.50 -14.71 30.38
N PHE A 5 -66.43 -13.50 29.69
CA PHE A 5 -66.98 -12.17 30.05
C PHE A 5 -66.17 -11.53 31.21
N LEU A 6 -65.60 -10.36 31.03
CA LEU A 6 -66.09 -8.96 31.01
C LEU A 6 -64.89 -8.03 30.68
N LYS A 7 -64.99 -7.06 29.73
CA LYS A 7 -65.44 -5.66 29.83
C LYS A 7 -64.66 -4.83 30.85
N GLU A 8 -64.20 -3.69 30.57
CA GLU A 8 -64.40 -2.38 30.01
C GLU A 8 -63.33 -1.42 30.57
N ASN A 9 -62.77 -0.49 29.85
CA ASN A 9 -63.20 0.90 29.81
C ASN A 9 -62.38 1.72 28.82
N ALA A 10 -63.13 2.38 27.94
CA ALA A 10 -62.64 3.41 27.02
C ALA A 10 -62.61 4.77 27.74
N ALA A 11 -61.60 5.60 27.44
CA ALA A 11 -61.69 7.04 27.63
C ALA A 11 -61.30 7.75 26.35
N CYS A 12 -62.30 8.28 25.67
CA CYS A 12 -62.19 9.26 24.57
C CYS A 12 -61.72 10.61 25.09
N PHE A 13 -60.79 11.25 24.37
CA PHE A 13 -60.61 12.71 24.35
C PHE A 13 -60.52 13.21 22.92
N PRO A 14 -61.03 14.42 22.60
CA PRO A 14 -61.50 14.81 21.27
C PRO A 14 -60.41 15.43 20.38
N ILE A 15 -60.60 15.24 19.08
CA ILE A 15 -59.86 15.83 17.96
C ILE A 15 -60.26 17.30 17.80
N PRO A 16 -59.35 18.26 17.60
CA PRO A 16 -59.68 19.55 17.00
C PRO A 16 -59.53 19.49 15.47
N GLU A 17 -60.46 20.08 14.80
CA GLU A 17 -60.65 20.17 13.36
C GLU A 17 -59.56 20.93 12.60
N ALA A 18 -59.44 20.57 11.36
CA ALA A 18 -58.55 21.01 10.31
C ALA A 18 -58.59 22.51 10.00
N SER A 19 -57.44 23.10 9.75
CA SER A 19 -57.30 24.24 8.87
C SER A 19 -56.55 23.82 7.60
N LYS A 20 -57.23 23.95 6.46
CA LYS A 20 -56.74 23.77 5.10
C LYS A 20 -55.77 24.88 4.76
N THR A 21 -54.48 24.57 4.59
CA THR A 21 -53.61 25.37 3.68
C THR A 21 -52.47 24.49 3.17
N GLY A 22 -52.41 24.38 1.86
CA GLY A 22 -51.13 24.24 1.13
C GLY A 22 -50.49 22.85 1.06
N ASN A 23 -51.08 21.96 0.30
CA ASN A 23 -50.48 20.73 -0.17
C ASN A 23 -49.27 21.04 -1.10
N ARG A 24 -48.06 21.12 -0.55
CA ARG A 24 -46.81 20.90 -1.29
C ARG A 24 -46.36 19.46 -0.99
N LEU A 25 -46.74 18.58 -1.89
CA LEU A 25 -46.20 17.23 -1.99
C LEU A 25 -44.65 17.31 -1.98
N ALA A 26 -44.07 17.03 -0.81
CA ALA A 26 -42.73 16.53 -0.77
C ALA A 26 -42.75 15.17 -1.47
N ARG A 27 -42.35 15.16 -2.73
CA ARG A 27 -41.94 13.93 -3.40
C ARG A 27 -40.71 13.43 -2.63
N HIS A 28 -40.91 12.52 -1.69
CA HIS A 28 -39.90 11.55 -1.37
C HIS A 28 -39.60 10.85 -2.69
N SER A 29 -38.47 11.17 -3.28
CA SER A 29 -37.85 10.35 -4.31
C SER A 29 -37.59 9.01 -3.64
N ASN A 30 -38.45 8.03 -3.83
CA ASN A 30 -38.09 6.64 -3.80
C ASN A 30 -37.03 6.49 -4.92
N LEU A 31 -35.76 6.65 -4.59
CA LEU A 31 -34.67 6.00 -5.31
C LEU A 31 -35.00 4.53 -5.11
N GLU A 32 -35.62 3.87 -6.10
CA GLU A 32 -35.61 2.42 -6.21
C GLU A 32 -34.11 2.06 -6.15
N GLU A 33 -33.68 1.46 -5.04
CA GLU A 33 -32.33 0.92 -4.91
C GLU A 33 -32.19 -0.09 -6.03
N MET A 34 -31.35 0.23 -7.01
CA MET A 34 -31.11 -0.69 -8.12
C MET A 34 -30.50 -1.97 -7.53
N PRO A 35 -30.91 -3.16 -8.02
CA PRO A 35 -30.36 -4.40 -7.50
C PRO A 35 -28.84 -4.43 -7.69
N PRO A 36 -28.08 -4.97 -6.72
CA PRO A 36 -26.63 -5.04 -6.77
C PRO A 36 -26.15 -5.73 -8.06
N ILE A 37 -24.97 -5.34 -8.53
CA ILE A 37 -24.34 -5.97 -9.70
C ILE A 37 -23.96 -7.41 -9.38
N LEU A 38 -23.29 -7.60 -8.22
CA LEU A 38 -22.89 -8.91 -7.71
C LEU A 38 -23.33 -9.03 -6.25
N ASN A 39 -23.87 -10.19 -5.90
CA ASN A 39 -24.23 -10.51 -4.52
C ASN A 39 -23.86 -11.96 -4.19
N ALA A 40 -22.78 -12.12 -3.43
CA ALA A 40 -22.35 -13.40 -2.88
C ALA A 40 -22.94 -13.55 -1.48
N GLN A 41 -23.66 -14.64 -1.21
CA GLN A 41 -24.30 -14.91 0.07
C GLN A 41 -23.78 -16.20 0.68
N SER A 42 -23.17 -16.08 1.87
CA SER A 42 -22.65 -17.19 2.68
C SER A 42 -21.78 -18.16 1.88
N VAL A 43 -20.97 -17.64 0.96
CA VAL A 43 -20.11 -18.46 0.10
C VAL A 43 -18.96 -19.09 0.89
N THR A 44 -18.72 -20.36 0.61
CA THR A 44 -17.62 -21.13 1.20
C THR A 44 -16.81 -21.77 0.09
N LYS A 45 -15.49 -21.76 0.23
CA LYS A 45 -14.56 -22.44 -0.68
C LYS A 45 -13.46 -23.16 0.10
N GLN A 46 -13.17 -24.41 -0.31
CA GLN A 46 -12.10 -25.20 0.27
C GLN A 46 -11.26 -25.86 -0.81
N PHE A 47 -9.98 -26.02 -0.53
CA PHE A 47 -9.07 -26.85 -1.30
C PHE A 47 -8.45 -27.89 -0.36
N GLY A 48 -8.80 -29.16 -0.56
CA GLY A 48 -8.38 -30.23 0.34
C GLY A 48 -9.17 -30.25 1.67
N ALA A 49 -8.49 -30.52 2.79
CA ALA A 49 -9.12 -30.69 4.10
C ALA A 49 -9.42 -29.38 4.84
N THR A 50 -8.77 -28.27 4.46
CA THR A 50 -8.89 -27.00 5.17
C THR A 50 -9.67 -26.00 4.32
N PRO A 51 -10.74 -25.38 4.83
CA PRO A 51 -11.47 -24.36 4.10
C PRO A 51 -10.60 -23.11 3.91
N LEU A 52 -10.64 -22.54 2.71
CA LEU A 52 -9.96 -21.30 2.39
C LEU A 52 -10.67 -20.12 3.06
N PHE A 53 -11.97 -20.02 2.86
CA PHE A 53 -12.87 -19.11 3.58
C PHE A 53 -14.26 -19.78 3.76
N GLN A 54 -15.02 -19.29 4.73
CA GLN A 54 -16.34 -19.86 5.08
C GLN A 54 -17.37 -18.75 5.31
N ASN A 55 -18.59 -18.96 4.82
CA ASN A 55 -19.75 -18.10 5.06
C ASN A 55 -19.51 -16.61 4.73
N ILE A 56 -18.72 -16.33 3.69
CA ILE A 56 -18.44 -14.96 3.27
C ILE A 56 -19.64 -14.39 2.52
N SER A 57 -20.08 -13.19 2.91
CA SER A 57 -21.12 -12.46 2.21
C SER A 57 -20.57 -11.11 1.72
N LEU A 58 -20.69 -10.87 0.41
CA LEU A 58 -20.16 -9.68 -0.25
C LEU A 58 -21.13 -9.20 -1.32
N THR A 59 -21.48 -7.91 -1.24
CA THR A 59 -22.32 -7.23 -2.21
C THR A 59 -21.50 -6.16 -2.92
N VAL A 60 -21.67 -6.04 -4.23
CA VAL A 60 -21.06 -5.00 -5.07
C VAL A 60 -22.16 -4.24 -5.76
N ASP A 61 -22.28 -2.95 -5.44
CA ASP A 61 -23.25 -2.04 -6.01
C ASP A 61 -22.64 -1.22 -7.16
N GLU A 62 -23.47 -0.51 -7.90
CA GLU A 62 -23.02 0.33 -9.00
C GLU A 62 -22.17 1.50 -8.50
N GLY A 63 -20.99 1.70 -9.11
CA GLY A 63 -20.04 2.74 -8.70
C GLY A 63 -19.21 2.41 -7.46
N ASP A 64 -19.38 1.23 -6.86
CA ASP A 64 -18.54 0.80 -5.74
C ASP A 64 -17.07 0.68 -6.14
N ARG A 65 -16.18 1.12 -5.26
CA ARG A 65 -14.73 0.97 -5.38
C ARG A 65 -14.22 0.26 -4.14
N ILE A 66 -14.10 -1.06 -4.25
CA ILE A 66 -13.78 -1.95 -3.14
C ILE A 66 -12.32 -2.36 -3.21
N GLY A 67 -11.53 -2.01 -2.19
CA GLY A 67 -10.21 -2.58 -1.94
C GLY A 67 -10.34 -3.87 -1.12
N LEU A 68 -9.92 -5.00 -1.68
CA LEU A 68 -9.92 -6.30 -1.00
C LEU A 68 -8.50 -6.64 -0.54
N ILE A 69 -8.30 -6.69 0.76
CA ILE A 69 -7.02 -6.96 1.38
C ILE A 69 -7.08 -8.22 2.27
N GLY A 70 -5.95 -8.64 2.79
CA GLY A 70 -5.86 -9.77 3.72
C GLY A 70 -4.55 -10.55 3.55
N PRO A 71 -4.23 -11.46 4.47
CA PRO A 71 -3.01 -12.23 4.41
C PRO A 71 -2.93 -13.10 3.15
N ASN A 72 -1.71 -13.42 2.75
CA ASN A 72 -1.48 -14.36 1.66
C ASN A 72 -2.06 -15.73 2.00
N GLY A 73 -2.72 -16.35 1.02
CA GLY A 73 -3.43 -17.62 1.23
C GLY A 73 -4.82 -17.47 1.89
N ALA A 74 -5.31 -16.26 2.17
CA ALA A 74 -6.67 -16.05 2.67
C ALA A 74 -7.76 -16.33 1.62
N GLY A 75 -7.39 -16.40 0.33
CA GLY A 75 -8.31 -16.69 -0.77
C GLY A 75 -8.80 -15.47 -1.54
N LYS A 76 -8.10 -14.35 -1.49
CA LYS A 76 -8.46 -13.11 -2.20
C LYS A 76 -8.68 -13.33 -3.70
N SER A 77 -7.69 -13.89 -4.39
CA SER A 77 -7.76 -14.23 -5.83
C SER A 77 -8.85 -15.26 -6.14
N THR A 78 -9.06 -16.23 -5.23
CA THR A 78 -10.13 -17.22 -5.38
C THR A 78 -11.51 -16.57 -5.23
N LEU A 79 -11.65 -15.62 -4.31
CA LEU A 79 -12.89 -14.86 -4.14
C LEU A 79 -13.17 -13.99 -5.38
N LEU A 80 -12.16 -13.34 -5.95
CA LEU A 80 -12.32 -12.61 -7.22
C LEU A 80 -12.70 -13.53 -8.37
N ALA A 81 -12.03 -14.69 -8.51
CA ALA A 81 -12.36 -15.68 -9.54
C ALA A 81 -13.78 -16.25 -9.36
N LEU A 82 -14.25 -16.39 -8.13
CA LEU A 82 -15.62 -16.78 -7.81
C LEU A 82 -16.60 -15.68 -8.22
N LEU A 83 -16.33 -14.42 -7.88
CA LEU A 83 -17.15 -13.27 -8.30
C LEU A 83 -17.19 -13.12 -9.83
N ALA A 84 -16.10 -13.49 -10.52
CA ALA A 84 -16.03 -13.53 -11.99
C ALA A 84 -16.77 -14.73 -12.60
N GLY A 85 -17.29 -15.65 -11.79
CA GLY A 85 -17.93 -16.88 -12.25
C GLY A 85 -16.98 -17.93 -12.85
N GLN A 86 -15.66 -17.79 -12.63
CA GLN A 86 -14.66 -18.77 -13.11
C GLN A 86 -14.52 -19.97 -12.16
N VAL A 87 -14.91 -19.79 -10.89
CA VAL A 87 -14.86 -20.84 -9.85
C VAL A 87 -16.22 -20.90 -9.18
N GLU A 88 -16.77 -22.10 -9.05
CA GLU A 88 -18.02 -22.32 -8.33
C GLU A 88 -17.75 -22.37 -6.80
N PRO A 89 -18.63 -21.83 -5.96
CA PRO A 89 -18.58 -22.01 -4.52
C PRO A 89 -18.93 -23.45 -4.14
N ASP A 90 -18.35 -23.94 -3.03
CA ASP A 90 -18.73 -25.29 -2.51
C ASP A 90 -20.05 -25.21 -1.72
N SER A 91 -20.39 -24.04 -1.17
CA SER A 91 -21.71 -23.74 -0.59
C SER A 91 -21.95 -22.23 -0.64
N GLY A 92 -23.23 -21.83 -0.47
CA GLY A 92 -23.67 -20.46 -0.65
C GLY A 92 -24.11 -20.19 -2.09
N GLU A 93 -24.47 -18.95 -2.38
CA GLU A 93 -25.00 -18.54 -3.68
C GLU A 93 -24.29 -17.28 -4.19
N LEU A 94 -24.03 -17.23 -5.49
CA LEU A 94 -23.60 -16.04 -6.20
C LEU A 94 -24.72 -15.59 -7.15
N ALA A 95 -25.32 -14.43 -6.89
CA ALA A 95 -26.27 -13.80 -7.77
C ALA A 95 -25.61 -12.68 -8.57
N VAL A 96 -25.74 -12.73 -9.89
CA VAL A 96 -25.28 -11.69 -10.82
C VAL A 96 -26.48 -10.99 -11.42
N ARG A 97 -26.50 -9.65 -11.45
CA ARG A 97 -27.55 -8.86 -12.07
C ARG A 97 -27.73 -9.28 -13.54
N LYS A 98 -28.96 -9.46 -13.96
CA LYS A 98 -29.27 -9.88 -15.33
C LYS A 98 -28.65 -8.92 -16.35
N ARG A 99 -27.85 -9.45 -17.28
CA ARG A 99 -27.10 -8.74 -18.32
C ARG A 99 -25.88 -7.94 -17.80
N ALA A 100 -25.56 -7.97 -16.52
CA ALA A 100 -24.33 -7.36 -16.05
C ALA A 100 -23.11 -8.10 -16.62
N ARG A 101 -22.08 -7.32 -16.99
CA ARG A 101 -20.82 -7.82 -17.54
C ARG A 101 -19.75 -7.66 -16.48
N ALA A 102 -19.21 -8.78 -16.01
CA ALA A 102 -18.06 -8.79 -15.12
C ALA A 102 -16.81 -9.05 -15.95
N ALA A 103 -15.78 -8.23 -15.81
CA ALA A 103 -14.46 -8.45 -16.40
C ALA A 103 -13.45 -8.72 -15.29
N TYR A 104 -12.55 -9.68 -15.51
CA TYR A 104 -11.54 -10.09 -14.55
C TYR A 104 -10.15 -10.02 -15.13
N VAL A 105 -9.25 -9.34 -14.44
CA VAL A 105 -7.82 -9.25 -14.76
C VAL A 105 -7.04 -10.05 -13.73
N PRO A 106 -6.45 -11.20 -14.11
CA PRO A 106 -5.70 -12.03 -13.17
C PRO A 106 -4.37 -11.40 -12.78
N GLN A 107 -3.76 -11.91 -11.70
CA GLN A 107 -2.45 -11.47 -11.23
C GLN A 107 -1.39 -11.62 -12.33
N ASP A 108 -1.30 -12.79 -12.96
CA ASP A 108 -0.40 -13.07 -14.09
C ASP A 108 -1.13 -12.86 -15.42
N SER A 109 -0.72 -11.87 -16.20
CA SER A 109 -1.23 -11.61 -17.52
C SER A 109 -0.34 -12.28 -18.57
N ARG A 110 -0.79 -13.40 -19.15
CA ARG A 110 -0.06 -14.17 -20.15
C ARG A 110 -0.80 -14.14 -21.49
N PHE A 111 -0.08 -13.80 -22.54
CA PHE A 111 -0.62 -13.81 -23.90
C PHE A 111 0.07 -14.90 -24.73
N PRO A 112 -0.64 -15.55 -25.67
CA PRO A 112 -0.04 -16.52 -26.57
C PRO A 112 1.06 -15.88 -27.42
N ALA A 113 2.07 -16.67 -27.79
CA ALA A 113 3.09 -16.24 -28.72
C ALA A 113 2.47 -15.94 -30.10
N ALA A 114 3.09 -15.04 -30.85
CA ALA A 114 2.68 -14.61 -32.19
C ALA A 114 1.30 -13.93 -32.31
N VAL A 115 0.70 -13.50 -31.18
CA VAL A 115 -0.52 -12.71 -31.18
C VAL A 115 -0.17 -11.23 -30.94
N THR A 116 -0.65 -10.34 -31.83
CA THR A 116 -0.40 -8.90 -31.70
C THR A 116 -1.36 -8.26 -30.71
N VAL A 117 -0.97 -7.07 -30.16
CA VAL A 117 -1.83 -6.24 -29.30
C VAL A 117 -3.20 -6.01 -29.96
N ARG A 118 -3.21 -5.66 -31.27
CA ARG A 118 -4.46 -5.48 -32.05
C ARG A 118 -5.33 -6.72 -32.02
N GLN A 119 -4.76 -7.90 -32.28
CA GLN A 119 -5.51 -9.16 -32.33
C GLN A 119 -6.12 -9.52 -30.96
N VAL A 120 -5.41 -9.27 -29.84
CA VAL A 120 -5.94 -9.47 -28.48
C VAL A 120 -7.22 -8.64 -28.30
N LEU A 121 -7.17 -7.36 -28.68
CA LEU A 121 -8.28 -6.43 -28.51
C LEU A 121 -9.46 -6.71 -29.45
N GLU A 122 -9.19 -7.09 -30.71
CA GLU A 122 -10.23 -7.49 -31.67
C GLU A 122 -10.95 -8.78 -31.24
N ASN A 123 -10.22 -9.73 -30.66
CA ASN A 123 -10.82 -10.93 -30.06
C ASN A 123 -11.74 -10.58 -28.88
N ALA A 124 -11.30 -9.67 -28.01
CA ALA A 124 -12.12 -9.20 -26.88
C ALA A 124 -13.37 -8.44 -27.35
N LEU A 125 -13.28 -7.59 -28.37
CA LEU A 125 -14.41 -6.91 -28.99
C LEU A 125 -15.41 -7.90 -29.61
N THR A 126 -14.90 -8.97 -30.21
CA THR A 126 -15.73 -10.03 -30.80
C THR A 126 -16.46 -10.82 -29.70
N ALA A 127 -15.75 -11.20 -28.64
CA ALA A 127 -16.32 -11.88 -27.49
C ALA A 127 -17.38 -11.02 -26.77
N ALA A 128 -17.20 -9.70 -26.72
CA ALA A 128 -18.15 -8.75 -26.15
C ALA A 128 -19.34 -8.44 -27.08
N ASN A 129 -19.42 -9.03 -28.28
CA ASN A 129 -20.45 -8.79 -29.30
C ASN A 129 -20.59 -7.31 -29.69
N VAL A 130 -19.48 -6.57 -29.77
CA VAL A 130 -19.46 -5.17 -30.20
C VAL A 130 -19.65 -5.09 -31.72
N ASN A 131 -20.53 -4.16 -32.18
CA ASN A 131 -20.78 -3.94 -33.59
C ASN A 131 -19.51 -3.59 -34.37
N GLU A 132 -19.33 -4.13 -35.56
CA GLU A 132 -18.13 -3.90 -36.39
C GLU A 132 -17.84 -2.42 -36.63
N ASN A 133 -18.87 -1.61 -36.82
CA ASN A 133 -18.75 -0.18 -37.08
C ASN A 133 -18.21 0.61 -35.87
N GLU A 134 -18.36 0.09 -34.65
CA GLU A 134 -17.90 0.72 -33.41
C GLU A 134 -16.50 0.24 -32.99
N ARG A 135 -16.04 -0.90 -33.50
CA ARG A 135 -14.80 -1.57 -33.03
C ARG A 135 -13.58 -0.68 -33.19
N GLU A 136 -13.38 -0.11 -34.38
CA GLU A 136 -12.21 0.73 -34.66
C GLU A 136 -12.21 2.02 -33.84
N GLY A 137 -13.40 2.61 -33.57
CA GLY A 137 -13.54 3.77 -32.70
C GLY A 137 -13.13 3.47 -31.26
N ARG A 138 -13.65 2.38 -30.68
CA ARG A 138 -13.30 1.95 -29.31
C ARG A 138 -11.82 1.57 -29.19
N LEU A 139 -11.28 0.93 -30.21
CA LEU A 139 -9.88 0.53 -30.24
C LEU A 139 -8.96 1.74 -30.19
N ARG A 140 -9.23 2.78 -30.98
CA ARG A 140 -8.46 4.03 -30.98
C ARG A 140 -8.61 4.81 -29.67
N GLU A 141 -9.82 4.91 -29.15
CA GLU A 141 -10.08 5.57 -27.88
C GLU A 141 -9.27 4.95 -26.74
N LEU A 142 -9.37 3.62 -26.59
CA LEU A 142 -8.65 2.93 -25.54
C LEU A 142 -7.14 2.91 -25.74
N ALA A 143 -6.66 2.76 -26.97
CA ALA A 143 -5.23 2.85 -27.27
C ALA A 143 -4.66 4.22 -26.86
N GLY A 144 -5.38 5.29 -27.17
CA GLY A 144 -5.00 6.65 -26.74
C GLY A 144 -4.99 6.81 -25.21
N ARG A 145 -5.98 6.25 -24.51
CA ARG A 145 -6.07 6.31 -23.05
C ARG A 145 -5.01 5.47 -22.32
N THR A 146 -4.54 4.39 -22.95
CA THR A 146 -3.59 3.46 -22.35
C THR A 146 -2.13 3.69 -22.79
N GLY A 147 -1.92 4.61 -23.76
CA GLY A 147 -0.60 4.96 -24.27
C GLY A 147 0.03 3.89 -25.18
N PHE A 148 -0.78 3.05 -25.84
CA PHE A 148 -0.29 2.11 -26.84
C PHE A 148 -0.15 2.81 -28.19
N ASP A 149 1.09 3.12 -28.60
CA ASP A 149 1.40 3.73 -29.89
C ASP A 149 1.48 2.68 -31.01
N ASP A 150 1.96 1.47 -30.72
CA ASP A 150 2.12 0.38 -31.66
C ASP A 150 1.23 -0.83 -31.33
N LEU A 151 0.12 -0.94 -32.03
CA LEU A 151 -0.79 -2.09 -31.92
C LEU A 151 -0.33 -3.32 -32.71
N SER A 152 0.73 -3.22 -33.53
CA SER A 152 1.29 -4.32 -34.28
C SER A 152 2.31 -5.14 -33.50
N ALA A 153 2.77 -4.63 -32.35
CA ALA A 153 3.71 -5.32 -31.48
C ALA A 153 3.15 -6.66 -30.98
N GLU A 154 4.02 -7.65 -30.84
CA GLU A 154 3.67 -8.96 -30.29
C GLU A 154 3.39 -8.85 -28.79
N ALA A 155 2.20 -9.29 -28.34
CA ALA A 155 1.76 -9.16 -26.95
C ALA A 155 2.67 -9.92 -25.96
N ALA A 156 3.24 -11.06 -26.38
CA ALA A 156 4.15 -11.84 -25.55
C ALA A 156 5.53 -11.17 -25.36
N SER A 157 5.97 -10.31 -26.30
CA SER A 157 7.26 -9.61 -26.25
C SER A 157 7.23 -8.36 -25.34
N LEU A 158 6.05 -7.90 -24.94
CA LEU A 158 5.87 -6.74 -24.07
C LEU A 158 6.50 -6.96 -22.69
N SER A 159 6.98 -5.89 -22.07
CA SER A 159 7.40 -5.93 -20.68
C SER A 159 6.24 -6.28 -19.73
N GLY A 160 6.51 -6.71 -18.50
CA GLY A 160 5.49 -7.09 -17.53
C GLY A 160 4.43 -5.99 -17.31
N GLY A 161 4.88 -4.74 -17.19
CA GLY A 161 3.97 -3.59 -17.03
C GLY A 161 3.10 -3.35 -18.25
N TRP A 162 3.66 -3.43 -19.46
CA TRP A 162 2.88 -3.27 -20.69
C TRP A 162 1.92 -4.43 -20.93
N ARG A 163 2.29 -5.68 -20.55
CA ARG A 163 1.36 -6.81 -20.57
C ARG A 163 0.19 -6.59 -19.59
N LYS A 164 0.45 -6.06 -18.40
CA LYS A 164 -0.61 -5.74 -17.44
C LYS A 164 -1.55 -4.65 -17.97
N ARG A 165 -1.00 -3.58 -18.56
CA ARG A 165 -1.82 -2.54 -19.23
C ARG A 165 -2.67 -3.12 -20.36
N LEU A 166 -2.12 -4.02 -21.18
CA LEU A 166 -2.87 -4.69 -22.23
C LEU A 166 -4.03 -5.54 -21.68
N ALA A 167 -3.81 -6.29 -20.60
CA ALA A 167 -4.86 -7.09 -19.96
C ALA A 167 -5.98 -6.22 -19.37
N ILE A 168 -5.64 -5.06 -18.78
CA ILE A 168 -6.64 -4.10 -18.32
C ILE A 168 -7.43 -3.51 -19.49
N MET A 169 -6.75 -3.16 -20.58
CA MET A 169 -7.38 -2.68 -21.81
C MET A 169 -8.31 -3.72 -22.44
N GLU A 170 -7.88 -4.99 -22.49
CA GLU A 170 -8.70 -6.13 -22.94
C GLU A 170 -9.98 -6.27 -22.11
N ALA A 171 -9.88 -6.12 -20.79
CA ALA A 171 -11.04 -6.17 -19.88
C ALA A 171 -12.00 -5.00 -20.09
N LEU A 172 -11.47 -3.79 -20.32
CA LEU A 172 -12.26 -2.57 -20.46
C LEU A 172 -12.96 -2.42 -21.80
N ILE A 173 -12.40 -3.02 -22.88
CA ILE A 173 -12.91 -2.82 -24.24
C ILE A 173 -14.35 -3.34 -24.41
N GLY A 174 -14.73 -4.33 -23.58
CA GLY A 174 -16.08 -4.86 -23.49
C GLY A 174 -17.10 -3.98 -22.79
N ALA A 175 -16.70 -2.83 -22.25
CA ALA A 175 -17.50 -1.95 -21.38
C ALA A 175 -18.18 -2.73 -20.23
N PRO A 176 -17.42 -3.19 -19.24
CA PRO A 176 -17.94 -3.96 -18.11
C PRO A 176 -18.74 -3.07 -17.15
N ASP A 177 -19.73 -3.68 -16.45
CA ASP A 177 -20.43 -3.05 -15.33
C ASP A 177 -19.61 -3.15 -14.02
N VAL A 178 -18.77 -4.20 -13.92
CA VAL A 178 -17.83 -4.41 -12.82
C VAL A 178 -16.49 -4.92 -13.33
N LEU A 179 -15.42 -4.31 -12.84
CA LEU A 179 -14.04 -4.70 -13.11
C LEU A 179 -13.41 -5.31 -11.85
N LEU A 180 -12.94 -6.54 -11.97
CA LEU A 180 -12.27 -7.29 -10.90
C LEU A 180 -10.78 -7.35 -11.21
N LEU A 181 -9.97 -6.74 -10.35
CA LEU A 181 -8.52 -6.61 -10.54
C LEU A 181 -7.76 -7.39 -9.48
N ASP A 182 -6.90 -8.31 -9.89
CA ASP A 182 -6.05 -9.09 -8.99
C ASP A 182 -4.61 -8.59 -9.08
N GLU A 183 -4.14 -7.93 -8.01
CA GLU A 183 -2.81 -7.30 -7.90
C GLU A 183 -2.42 -6.52 -9.17
N PRO A 184 -3.20 -5.49 -9.56
CA PRO A 184 -2.96 -4.79 -10.81
C PRO A 184 -1.70 -3.91 -10.78
N THR A 185 -1.23 -3.51 -9.59
CA THR A 185 -0.03 -2.68 -9.41
C THR A 185 1.27 -3.45 -9.58
N ASN A 186 1.24 -4.79 -9.46
CA ASN A 186 2.44 -5.63 -9.65
C ASN A 186 3.00 -5.47 -11.06
N HIS A 187 4.32 -5.30 -11.16
CA HIS A 187 5.07 -5.07 -12.40
C HIS A 187 4.81 -3.73 -13.10
N LEU A 188 3.89 -2.90 -12.62
CA LEU A 188 3.76 -1.53 -13.09
C LEU A 188 4.88 -0.68 -12.47
N ASP A 189 5.43 0.24 -13.25
CA ASP A 189 6.21 1.33 -12.71
C ASP A 189 5.29 2.44 -12.18
N LEU A 190 5.88 3.43 -11.53
CA LEU A 190 5.10 4.50 -10.89
C LEU A 190 4.17 5.21 -11.89
N ALA A 191 4.66 5.53 -13.08
CA ALA A 191 3.81 6.11 -14.14
C ALA A 191 2.67 5.17 -14.57
N GLY A 192 2.89 3.84 -14.47
CA GLY A 192 1.85 2.85 -14.70
C GLY A 192 0.80 2.81 -13.60
N ILE A 193 1.22 2.98 -12.36
CA ILE A 193 0.31 3.03 -11.20
C ILE A 193 -0.53 4.31 -11.26
N GLU A 194 0.08 5.47 -11.49
CA GLU A 194 -0.61 6.76 -11.64
C GLU A 194 -1.64 6.74 -12.78
N TRP A 195 -1.27 6.18 -13.93
CA TRP A 195 -2.20 5.96 -15.02
C TRP A 195 -3.41 5.11 -14.60
N LEU A 196 -3.18 4.04 -13.82
CA LEU A 196 -4.26 3.17 -13.35
C LEU A 196 -5.14 3.88 -12.32
N GLU A 197 -4.54 4.66 -11.41
CA GLU A 197 -5.26 5.49 -10.43
C GLU A 197 -6.20 6.48 -11.16
N GLU A 198 -5.69 7.20 -12.16
CA GLU A 198 -6.48 8.13 -12.96
C GLU A 198 -7.62 7.44 -13.73
N LEU A 199 -7.33 6.28 -14.33
CA LEU A 199 -8.31 5.46 -15.03
C LEU A 199 -9.47 5.06 -14.10
N LEU A 200 -9.16 4.59 -12.90
CA LEU A 200 -10.15 4.14 -11.92
C LEU A 200 -10.88 5.32 -11.24
N ALA A 201 -10.19 6.45 -11.02
CA ALA A 201 -10.82 7.65 -10.48
C ALA A 201 -11.97 8.17 -11.35
N ASN A 202 -11.85 8.03 -12.67
CA ASN A 202 -12.83 8.48 -13.65
C ASN A 202 -13.79 7.36 -14.11
N ALA A 203 -13.73 6.16 -13.49
CA ALA A 203 -14.55 5.03 -13.87
C ALA A 203 -16.01 5.21 -13.48
N SER A 204 -16.93 4.89 -14.40
CA SER A 204 -18.38 4.82 -14.15
C SER A 204 -18.88 3.43 -13.75
N PHE A 205 -18.03 2.41 -13.85
CA PHE A 205 -18.30 1.03 -13.49
C PHE A 205 -17.81 0.74 -12.06
N ALA A 206 -18.34 -0.33 -11.45
CA ALA A 206 -17.86 -0.77 -10.15
C ALA A 206 -16.49 -1.45 -10.27
N VAL A 207 -15.67 -1.32 -9.23
CA VAL A 207 -14.32 -1.90 -9.19
C VAL A 207 -14.13 -2.68 -7.90
N VAL A 208 -13.61 -3.90 -8.01
CA VAL A 208 -13.11 -4.66 -6.86
C VAL A 208 -11.64 -4.99 -7.13
N THR A 209 -10.76 -4.45 -6.31
CA THR A 209 -9.32 -4.59 -6.51
C THR A 209 -8.67 -5.29 -5.32
N VAL A 210 -7.93 -6.35 -5.57
CA VAL A 210 -6.96 -6.89 -4.62
C VAL A 210 -5.66 -6.13 -4.83
N SER A 211 -5.14 -5.50 -3.80
CA SER A 211 -3.82 -4.85 -3.85
C SER A 211 -3.17 -4.82 -2.47
N HIS A 212 -1.84 -4.78 -2.46
CA HIS A 212 -1.02 -4.54 -1.28
C HIS A 212 -0.37 -3.15 -1.30
N ASP A 213 -0.62 -2.35 -2.35
CA ASP A 213 -0.18 -0.96 -2.47
C ASP A 213 -1.14 -0.06 -1.65
N ARG A 214 -0.60 0.50 -0.56
CA ARG A 214 -1.36 1.33 0.39
C ARG A 214 -1.79 2.66 -0.21
N TYR A 215 -0.93 3.31 -1.01
CA TYR A 215 -1.27 4.57 -1.67
C TYR A 215 -2.33 4.37 -2.74
N PHE A 216 -2.19 3.32 -3.52
CA PHE A 216 -3.19 2.94 -4.51
C PHE A 216 -4.57 2.67 -3.87
N LEU A 217 -4.61 1.93 -2.75
CA LEU A 217 -5.85 1.69 -2.01
C LEU A 217 -6.42 2.97 -1.39
N GLU A 218 -5.55 3.88 -0.90
CA GLU A 218 -5.96 5.17 -0.35
C GLU A 218 -6.62 6.06 -1.40
N SER A 219 -6.07 6.11 -2.61
CA SER A 219 -6.54 6.98 -3.71
C SER A 219 -7.74 6.44 -4.45
N THR A 220 -7.85 5.11 -4.60
CA THR A 220 -8.85 4.51 -5.49
C THR A 220 -10.06 3.91 -4.78
N SER A 221 -9.97 3.58 -3.48
CA SER A 221 -11.01 2.83 -2.78
C SER A 221 -11.96 3.72 -1.97
N THR A 222 -13.26 3.45 -2.05
CA THR A 222 -14.30 4.05 -1.19
C THR A 222 -14.74 3.12 -0.07
N GLN A 223 -14.32 1.87 -0.14
CA GLN A 223 -14.57 0.84 0.85
C GLN A 223 -13.41 -0.15 0.86
N ILE A 224 -12.94 -0.54 2.05
CA ILE A 224 -11.94 -1.58 2.23
C ILE A 224 -12.56 -2.79 2.91
N ILE A 225 -12.23 -3.97 2.40
CA ILE A 225 -12.65 -5.26 2.96
C ILE A 225 -11.41 -6.11 3.23
N GLU A 226 -11.19 -6.49 4.48
CA GLU A 226 -10.13 -7.45 4.83
C GLU A 226 -10.71 -8.86 4.98
N LEU A 227 -10.22 -9.78 4.16
CA LEU A 227 -10.52 -11.20 4.27
C LEU A 227 -9.53 -11.84 5.25
N ASN A 228 -9.99 -12.15 6.47
CA ASN A 228 -9.11 -12.70 7.50
C ASN A 228 -9.93 -13.54 8.51
N ARG A 229 -9.42 -14.73 8.85
CA ARG A 229 -10.06 -15.65 9.81
C ARG A 229 -10.09 -15.13 11.25
N VAL A 230 -9.32 -14.08 11.57
CA VAL A 230 -9.34 -13.41 12.88
C VAL A 230 -10.71 -12.77 13.13
N PHE A 231 -11.39 -12.31 12.10
CA PHE A 231 -12.72 -11.73 12.21
C PHE A 231 -13.80 -12.80 12.35
N ALA A 232 -14.82 -12.49 13.15
CA ALA A 232 -15.89 -13.43 13.46
C ALA A 232 -16.67 -13.92 12.22
N GLU A 233 -16.84 -13.04 11.25
CA GLU A 233 -17.54 -13.30 9.98
C GLU A 233 -16.57 -13.65 8.84
N GLY A 234 -15.28 -13.85 9.14
CA GLY A 234 -14.24 -14.10 8.15
C GLY A 234 -13.81 -12.88 7.35
N LEU A 235 -14.49 -11.73 7.51
CA LEU A 235 -14.15 -10.46 6.88
C LEU A 235 -14.43 -9.26 7.81
N LEU A 236 -13.68 -8.18 7.60
CA LEU A 236 -13.96 -6.86 8.18
C LEU A 236 -14.21 -5.89 7.02
N ARG A 237 -15.37 -5.21 7.06
CA ARG A 237 -15.76 -4.23 6.05
C ARG A 237 -15.79 -2.84 6.67
N VAL A 238 -15.10 -1.89 6.04
CA VAL A 238 -15.07 -0.48 6.46
C VAL A 238 -15.36 0.41 5.26
N LYS A 239 -16.33 1.32 5.40
CA LYS A 239 -16.60 2.37 4.40
C LYS A 239 -15.62 3.51 4.62
N GLY A 240 -14.84 3.82 3.62
CA GLY A 240 -13.80 4.83 3.62
C GLY A 240 -12.57 4.36 2.87
N ASN A 241 -11.52 5.16 2.93
CA ASN A 241 -10.21 4.89 2.38
C ASN A 241 -9.38 3.96 3.29
N PHE A 242 -8.15 3.68 2.89
CA PHE A 242 -7.28 2.76 3.62
C PHE A 242 -6.87 3.29 5.01
N SER A 243 -6.64 4.60 5.15
CA SER A 243 -6.32 5.23 6.45
C SER A 243 -7.45 5.04 7.46
N LYS A 244 -8.69 5.29 7.05
CA LYS A 244 -9.86 5.06 7.90
C LYS A 244 -10.03 3.59 8.27
N PHE A 245 -9.75 2.70 7.32
CA PHE A 245 -9.77 1.26 7.58
C PHE A 245 -8.79 0.87 8.70
N LEU A 246 -7.57 1.41 8.70
CA LEU A 246 -6.57 1.13 9.75
C LEU A 246 -7.06 1.57 11.14
N GLU A 247 -7.65 2.76 11.25
CA GLU A 247 -8.23 3.27 12.51
C GLU A 247 -9.34 2.35 13.04
N GLU A 248 -10.29 1.99 12.19
CA GLU A 248 -11.42 1.13 12.54
C GLU A 248 -10.97 -0.29 12.90
N LYS A 249 -9.98 -0.83 12.16
CA LYS A 249 -9.37 -2.14 12.44
C LYS A 249 -8.70 -2.14 13.81
N GLN A 250 -7.93 -1.12 14.14
CA GLN A 250 -7.29 -0.99 15.44
C GLN A 250 -8.32 -0.94 16.57
N ALA A 251 -9.34 -0.10 16.43
CA ALA A 251 -10.43 0.00 17.40
C ALA A 251 -11.17 -1.34 17.59
N TYR A 252 -11.40 -2.07 16.48
CA TYR A 252 -12.01 -3.41 16.52
C TYR A 252 -11.14 -4.40 17.29
N LEU A 253 -9.83 -4.49 17.00
CA LEU A 253 -8.90 -5.40 17.66
C LEU A 253 -8.75 -5.09 19.15
N GLU A 254 -8.67 -3.82 19.54
CA GLU A 254 -8.65 -3.40 20.95
C GLU A 254 -9.94 -3.81 21.69
N SER A 255 -11.09 -3.59 21.03
CA SER A 255 -12.39 -4.03 21.58
C SER A 255 -12.43 -5.54 21.78
N GLN A 256 -11.95 -6.29 20.79
CA GLN A 256 -11.88 -7.75 20.84
C GLN A 256 -10.96 -8.24 21.96
N THR A 257 -9.79 -7.61 22.14
CA THR A 257 -8.85 -7.92 23.22
C THR A 257 -9.47 -7.70 24.59
N ARG A 258 -10.12 -6.55 24.80
CA ARG A 258 -10.84 -6.24 26.05
C ARG A 258 -11.96 -7.25 26.32
N GLN A 259 -12.72 -7.66 25.30
CA GLN A 259 -13.75 -8.69 25.43
C GLN A 259 -13.16 -10.05 25.79
N GLN A 260 -12.04 -10.42 25.17
CA GLN A 260 -11.33 -11.68 25.43
C GLN A 260 -10.78 -11.73 26.87
N GLU A 261 -10.17 -10.65 27.35
CA GLU A 261 -9.70 -10.54 28.74
C GLU A 261 -10.85 -10.61 29.74
N SER A 262 -11.95 -9.90 29.49
CA SER A 262 -13.15 -9.98 30.31
C SER A 262 -13.72 -11.41 30.36
N LEU A 263 -13.80 -12.08 29.20
CA LEU A 263 -14.26 -13.46 29.12
C LEU A 263 -13.30 -14.42 29.82
N ARG A 264 -11.98 -14.23 29.68
CA ARG A 264 -10.93 -15.02 30.36
C ARG A 264 -11.05 -14.90 31.87
N ASN A 265 -11.28 -13.72 32.41
CA ASN A 265 -11.48 -13.50 33.83
C ASN A 265 -12.77 -14.19 34.34
N ARG A 266 -13.86 -14.11 33.57
CA ARG A 266 -15.11 -14.84 33.91
C ARG A 266 -14.93 -16.36 33.87
N VAL A 267 -14.29 -16.87 32.83
CA VAL A 267 -13.98 -18.31 32.70
C VAL A 267 -13.11 -18.78 33.86
N ARG A 268 -12.09 -18.01 34.25
CA ARG A 268 -11.25 -18.31 35.43
C ARG A 268 -12.08 -18.44 36.70
N THR A 269 -12.99 -17.50 36.94
CA THR A 269 -13.89 -17.53 38.09
C THR A 269 -14.81 -18.75 38.07
N GLU A 270 -15.38 -19.11 36.91
CA GLU A 270 -16.24 -20.28 36.77
C GLU A 270 -15.46 -21.60 36.90
N ILE A 271 -14.21 -21.67 36.39
CA ILE A 271 -13.33 -22.84 36.58
C ILE A 271 -13.00 -23.02 38.07
N GLU A 272 -12.68 -21.93 38.78
CA GLU A 272 -12.45 -22.01 40.24
C GLU A 272 -13.71 -22.50 40.98
N TRP A 273 -14.89 -22.01 40.57
CA TRP A 273 -16.15 -22.49 41.13
C TRP A 273 -16.41 -23.99 40.79
N LEU A 274 -16.09 -24.41 39.56
CA LEU A 274 -16.20 -25.84 39.16
C LEU A 274 -15.24 -26.75 39.96
N ARG A 275 -14.05 -26.24 40.32
CA ARG A 275 -13.06 -26.99 41.14
C ARG A 275 -13.47 -27.09 42.62
N ARG A 276 -14.17 -26.10 43.16
CA ARG A 276 -14.68 -26.17 44.53
C ARG A 276 -15.80 -27.18 44.60
N GLY A 277 -15.64 -28.22 45.48
CA GLY A 277 -16.67 -29.22 45.73
C GLY A 277 -17.98 -28.60 46.19
N PRO A 278 -19.15 -29.25 45.99
CA PRO A 278 -20.41 -28.79 46.54
C PRO A 278 -20.35 -28.81 48.07
N LYS A 279 -20.80 -27.69 48.68
CA LYS A 279 -21.04 -27.74 50.15
C LYS A 279 -22.11 -28.79 50.41
N ALA A 280 -21.95 -29.59 51.50
CA ALA A 280 -22.81 -30.71 51.85
C ALA A 280 -24.30 -30.40 51.61
N ARG A 281 -25.00 -31.24 50.87
CA ARG A 281 -26.43 -31.22 50.52
C ARG A 281 -26.90 -30.36 49.33
N THR A 282 -26.03 -29.79 48.48
CA THR A 282 -26.47 -29.11 47.27
C THR A 282 -25.76 -29.65 46.03
N THR A 283 -26.53 -30.09 45.01
CA THR A 283 -26.06 -30.44 43.67
C THR A 283 -25.70 -29.16 42.90
N LYS A 284 -24.57 -29.18 42.18
CA LYS A 284 -24.22 -28.07 41.29
C LYS A 284 -25.30 -27.90 40.22
N SER A 285 -25.75 -26.68 39.99
CA SER A 285 -26.73 -26.36 38.95
C SER A 285 -26.19 -26.77 37.58
N LYS A 286 -26.90 -27.67 36.88
CA LYS A 286 -26.56 -28.12 35.52
C LYS A 286 -26.50 -26.93 34.55
N ALA A 287 -27.43 -25.99 34.63
CA ALA A 287 -27.48 -24.82 33.79
C ALA A 287 -26.20 -23.93 33.92
N ARG A 288 -25.61 -23.83 35.15
CA ARG A 288 -24.38 -23.06 35.34
C ARG A 288 -23.15 -23.80 34.82
N ILE A 289 -23.14 -25.13 34.88
CA ILE A 289 -22.09 -25.96 34.29
C ILE A 289 -22.12 -25.82 32.76
N ASP A 290 -23.31 -25.90 32.14
CA ASP A 290 -23.49 -25.77 30.71
C ASP A 290 -23.07 -24.33 30.24
N THR A 291 -23.41 -23.31 31.02
CA THR A 291 -22.96 -21.92 30.75
C THR A 291 -21.44 -21.78 30.85
N ALA A 292 -20.81 -22.39 31.87
CA ALA A 292 -19.35 -22.37 32.00
C ALA A 292 -18.65 -23.07 30.83
N ASN A 293 -19.16 -24.23 30.42
CA ASN A 293 -18.64 -24.98 29.28
C ASN A 293 -18.80 -24.20 27.95
N ALA A 294 -19.93 -23.49 27.75
CA ALA A 294 -20.15 -22.63 26.62
C ALA A 294 -19.16 -21.43 26.59
N MET A 295 -18.89 -20.82 27.79
CA MET A 295 -17.90 -19.74 27.89
C MET A 295 -16.47 -20.25 27.62
N ILE A 296 -16.10 -21.43 28.10
CA ILE A 296 -14.80 -22.08 27.83
C ILE A 296 -14.64 -22.33 26.34
N GLY A 297 -15.67 -22.89 25.69
CA GLY A 297 -15.69 -23.13 24.26
C GLY A 297 -15.55 -21.84 23.45
N LYS A 298 -16.25 -20.77 23.86
CA LYS A 298 -16.17 -19.45 23.22
C LYS A 298 -14.77 -18.83 23.38
N LEU A 299 -14.16 -18.91 24.58
CA LEU A 299 -12.81 -18.44 24.81
C LEU A 299 -11.79 -19.21 23.98
N ALA A 300 -11.87 -20.54 23.93
CA ALA A 300 -10.99 -21.38 23.11
C ALA A 300 -11.10 -21.04 21.61
N ALA A 301 -12.31 -20.77 21.11
CA ALA A 301 -12.52 -20.33 19.75
C ALA A 301 -11.95 -18.91 19.49
N MET A 302 -11.95 -18.01 20.46
CA MET A 302 -11.30 -16.69 20.36
C MET A 302 -9.78 -16.82 20.43
N ASP A 303 -9.25 -17.60 21.37
CA ASP A 303 -7.79 -17.83 21.52
C ASP A 303 -7.19 -18.47 20.24
N SER A 304 -7.89 -19.41 19.60
CA SER A 304 -7.44 -20.04 18.34
C SER A 304 -7.37 -19.08 17.15
N ARG A 305 -8.14 -17.97 17.18
CA ARG A 305 -8.14 -16.94 16.13
C ARG A 305 -7.05 -15.88 16.36
N THR A 306 -6.71 -15.59 17.63
CA THR A 306 -5.84 -14.48 18.04
C THR A 306 -4.39 -14.90 18.29
N SER A 307 -4.01 -16.17 18.13
CA SER A 307 -2.68 -16.72 18.50
C SER A 307 -1.53 -16.32 17.55
N VAL A 308 -1.63 -15.18 16.88
CA VAL A 308 -0.55 -14.64 16.04
C VAL A 308 0.17 -13.54 16.83
N ASN A 309 1.19 -13.93 17.60
CA ASN A 309 2.07 -12.97 18.29
C ASN A 309 3.23 -12.57 17.38
N PHE A 310 3.31 -11.28 17.03
CA PHE A 310 4.49 -10.68 16.43
C PHE A 310 5.57 -10.49 17.51
N ALA A 311 6.74 -11.08 17.31
CA ALA A 311 7.92 -10.78 18.11
C ALA A 311 8.78 -9.79 17.34
N GLY A 312 9.21 -8.69 17.98
CA GLY A 312 10.19 -7.77 17.42
C GLY A 312 11.44 -8.51 16.98
N ILE A 313 12.02 -8.09 15.89
CA ILE A 313 13.15 -8.73 15.21
C ILE A 313 14.14 -7.61 14.90
N ASP A 314 15.42 -7.76 15.31
CA ASP A 314 16.48 -6.77 15.07
C ASP A 314 17.49 -7.32 14.04
N PHE A 315 17.95 -6.48 13.12
CA PHE A 315 19.06 -6.80 12.23
C PHE A 315 20.40 -6.65 12.93
N GLU A 316 21.37 -7.49 12.56
CA GLU A 316 22.73 -7.37 13.04
C GLU A 316 23.62 -6.72 11.96
N ALA A 317 24.23 -5.55 12.26
CA ALA A 317 25.31 -5.01 11.46
C ALA A 317 26.66 -5.52 11.94
N SER A 318 27.65 -5.52 11.03
CA SER A 318 29.02 -5.71 11.46
C SER A 318 29.47 -4.47 12.27
N GLU A 319 30.13 -4.67 13.40
CA GLU A 319 30.70 -3.60 14.26
C GLU A 319 31.86 -2.84 13.56
N ARG A 320 31.60 -2.27 12.39
CA ARG A 320 32.64 -1.67 11.56
C ARG A 320 32.88 -0.22 11.92
N LYS A 321 34.16 0.15 12.08
CA LYS A 321 34.60 1.54 12.39
C LYS A 321 34.66 2.43 11.14
N THR A 322 34.65 1.88 9.93
CA THR A 322 34.81 2.64 8.67
C THR A 322 33.49 3.29 8.29
N LYS A 323 33.43 4.63 8.23
CA LYS A 323 32.20 5.38 7.90
C LYS A 323 31.85 5.32 6.42
N ARG A 324 32.81 5.29 5.48
CA ARG A 324 32.58 5.23 4.04
C ARG A 324 32.61 3.77 3.57
N LEU A 325 31.52 3.28 3.05
CA LEU A 325 31.38 1.90 2.59
C LEU A 325 31.63 1.76 1.10
N VAL A 326 31.03 2.64 0.28
CA VAL A 326 31.22 2.70 -1.17
C VAL A 326 31.27 4.17 -1.60
N GLU A 327 32.22 4.51 -2.49
CA GLU A 327 32.41 5.86 -3.03
C GLU A 327 32.42 5.80 -4.56
N PHE A 328 31.53 6.58 -5.18
CA PHE A 328 31.44 6.77 -6.63
C PHE A 328 32.04 8.12 -6.98
N GLU A 329 32.97 8.16 -7.92
CA GLU A 329 33.65 9.37 -8.41
C GLU A 329 33.44 9.46 -9.93
N ALA A 330 32.66 10.46 -10.39
CA ALA A 330 32.36 10.76 -11.79
C ALA A 330 31.97 9.51 -12.62
N VAL A 331 31.14 8.65 -12.06
CA VAL A 331 30.79 7.36 -12.66
C VAL A 331 29.77 7.55 -13.80
N ALA A 332 30.08 6.96 -14.96
CA ALA A 332 29.17 6.83 -16.08
C ALA A 332 28.90 5.35 -16.40
N CYS A 333 27.66 5.05 -16.76
CA CYS A 333 27.23 3.71 -17.15
C CYS A 333 26.46 3.72 -18.46
N VAL A 334 26.82 2.76 -19.33
CA VAL A 334 26.22 2.57 -20.66
C VAL A 334 25.85 1.11 -20.79
N VAL A 335 24.70 0.82 -21.40
CA VAL A 335 24.29 -0.55 -21.76
C VAL A 335 24.28 -0.70 -23.28
N PRO A 336 24.57 -1.89 -23.82
CA PRO A 336 24.37 -2.17 -25.24
C PRO A 336 22.91 -1.87 -25.61
N GLY A 337 22.70 -1.10 -26.68
CA GLY A 337 21.35 -0.82 -27.19
C GLY A 337 20.66 -2.11 -27.62
N GLY A 338 19.41 -2.32 -27.22
CA GLY A 338 18.61 -3.41 -27.76
C GLY A 338 18.41 -3.18 -29.27
N LYS A 339 18.45 -4.24 -30.06
CA LYS A 339 18.21 -4.19 -31.50
C LYS A 339 16.78 -3.68 -31.75
N ASN A 340 16.63 -2.41 -32.08
CA ASN A 340 15.47 -1.93 -32.79
C ASN A 340 15.74 -2.20 -34.28
N GLU A 341 14.85 -2.95 -34.95
CA GLU A 341 14.98 -3.37 -36.36
C GLU A 341 15.07 -2.22 -37.39
N GLN A 342 15.04 -0.97 -36.95
CA GLN A 342 15.04 0.23 -37.80
C GLN A 342 16.32 1.09 -37.74
N ASP A 343 17.24 0.84 -36.78
CA ASP A 343 18.51 1.55 -36.70
C ASP A 343 19.69 0.55 -36.85
N GLU A 344 20.41 0.64 -37.95
CA GLU A 344 21.64 -0.13 -38.27
C GLU A 344 22.85 0.34 -37.39
N GLY A 345 22.64 0.75 -36.16
CA GLY A 345 23.70 1.12 -35.25
C GLY A 345 23.43 0.55 -33.87
N ASP A 346 24.36 -0.29 -33.41
CA ASP A 346 24.46 -0.77 -32.02
C ASP A 346 24.79 0.45 -31.09
N GLN A 347 23.83 1.41 -31.00
CA GLN A 347 24.04 2.62 -30.20
C GLN A 347 23.86 2.29 -28.74
N ALA A 348 25.00 2.22 -28.06
CA ALA A 348 25.06 2.07 -26.62
C ALA A 348 24.23 3.16 -25.92
N ARG A 349 23.25 2.75 -25.12
CA ARG A 349 22.36 3.67 -24.37
C ARG A 349 23.04 4.13 -23.09
N LEU A 350 23.22 5.44 -22.93
CA LEU A 350 23.67 6.03 -21.68
C LEU A 350 22.56 5.92 -20.62
N LEU A 351 22.87 5.32 -19.48
CA LEU A 351 21.97 5.22 -18.33
C LEU A 351 22.13 6.40 -17.40
N PHE A 352 23.37 6.78 -17.08
CA PHE A 352 23.72 7.97 -16.31
C PHE A 352 25.21 8.32 -16.50
N ALA A 353 25.52 9.59 -16.26
CA ALA A 353 26.88 10.13 -16.32
C ALA A 353 27.16 11.04 -15.12
N ASP A 354 28.44 11.24 -14.83
CA ASP A 354 28.95 12.11 -13.76
C ASP A 354 28.32 11.85 -12.38
N PHE A 355 28.04 10.58 -12.08
CA PHE A 355 27.46 10.21 -10.80
C PHE A 355 28.49 10.21 -9.68
N ASN A 356 28.27 11.08 -8.70
CA ASN A 356 29.09 11.25 -7.52
C ASN A 356 28.28 10.95 -6.27
N PHE A 357 28.64 9.89 -5.52
CA PHE A 357 27.89 9.47 -4.34
C PHE A 357 28.76 8.73 -3.33
N ILE A 358 28.51 8.94 -2.05
CA ILE A 358 29.20 8.23 -0.96
C ILE A 358 28.15 7.54 -0.10
N LEU A 359 28.19 6.20 -0.08
CA LEU A 359 27.36 5.38 0.78
C LEU A 359 28.05 5.19 2.14
N THR A 360 27.38 5.57 3.22
CA THR A 360 27.89 5.47 4.58
C THR A 360 27.05 4.51 5.42
N ALA A 361 27.64 3.94 6.49
CA ALA A 361 26.90 3.11 7.44
C ALA A 361 25.70 3.90 8.05
N GLY A 362 24.57 3.24 8.21
CA GLY A 362 23.32 3.82 8.69
C GLY A 362 22.53 4.62 7.64
N MET A 363 23.09 4.85 6.43
CA MET A 363 22.37 5.53 5.36
C MET A 363 21.34 4.59 4.72
N LYS A 364 20.11 5.09 4.52
CA LYS A 364 19.02 4.35 3.88
C LYS A 364 18.63 5.07 2.60
N VAL A 365 18.96 4.44 1.47
CA VAL A 365 18.82 5.02 0.13
C VAL A 365 17.67 4.34 -0.60
N GLY A 366 16.63 5.08 -0.95
CA GLY A 366 15.61 4.67 -1.91
C GLY A 366 16.09 4.92 -3.34
N LEU A 367 15.90 3.98 -4.24
CA LEU A 367 16.28 4.10 -5.65
C LEU A 367 15.03 4.01 -6.52
N VAL A 368 14.68 5.11 -7.17
CA VAL A 368 13.46 5.26 -7.97
C VAL A 368 13.75 5.62 -9.42
N GLY A 369 12.78 5.40 -10.29
CA GLY A 369 12.86 5.74 -11.72
C GLY A 369 12.04 4.80 -12.58
N PRO A 370 11.76 5.18 -13.84
CA PRO A 370 11.03 4.36 -14.81
C PRO A 370 11.65 2.98 -15.02
N ASN A 371 10.88 2.05 -15.55
CA ASN A 371 11.40 0.75 -15.95
C ASN A 371 12.46 0.92 -17.04
N GLY A 372 13.59 0.23 -16.89
CA GLY A 372 14.73 0.35 -17.81
C GLY A 372 15.60 1.60 -17.60
N SER A 373 15.40 2.41 -16.55
CA SER A 373 16.24 3.58 -16.25
C SER A 373 17.64 3.24 -15.72
N GLY A 374 17.89 1.97 -15.35
CA GLY A 374 19.21 1.53 -14.88
C GLY A 374 19.29 1.22 -13.39
N LYS A 375 18.17 1.12 -12.66
CA LYS A 375 18.12 0.79 -11.22
C LYS A 375 18.91 -0.49 -10.90
N THR A 376 18.56 -1.60 -11.53
CA THR A 376 19.26 -2.89 -11.35
C THR A 376 20.71 -2.82 -11.80
N THR A 377 21.04 -2.02 -12.83
CA THR A 377 22.43 -1.81 -13.28
C THR A 377 23.26 -1.09 -12.20
N LEU A 378 22.69 -0.09 -11.52
CA LEU A 378 23.35 0.58 -10.39
C LEU A 378 23.58 -0.39 -9.22
N LEU A 379 22.64 -1.29 -8.92
CA LEU A 379 22.85 -2.35 -7.92
C LEU A 379 23.99 -3.30 -8.32
N ARG A 380 24.10 -3.67 -9.61
CA ARG A 380 25.19 -4.51 -10.11
C ARG A 380 26.56 -3.80 -10.07
N LEU A 381 26.58 -2.48 -10.30
CA LEU A 381 27.77 -1.65 -10.08
C LEU A 381 28.16 -1.63 -8.60
N LEU A 382 27.21 -1.48 -7.66
CA LEU A 382 27.45 -1.55 -6.22
C LEU A 382 28.06 -2.89 -5.81
N ARG A 383 27.56 -4.00 -6.37
CA ARG A 383 28.05 -5.37 -6.13
C ARG A 383 29.44 -5.63 -6.75
N GLY A 384 29.85 -4.83 -7.73
CA GLY A 384 31.09 -5.04 -8.48
C GLY A 384 31.01 -6.12 -9.55
N GLU A 385 29.80 -6.52 -9.94
CA GLU A 385 29.57 -7.47 -11.06
C GLU A 385 29.91 -6.85 -12.41
N ILE A 386 29.72 -5.55 -12.53
CA ILE A 386 30.07 -4.76 -13.69
C ILE A 386 30.95 -3.59 -13.27
N GLY A 387 31.86 -3.17 -14.16
CA GLY A 387 32.64 -1.97 -13.98
C GLY A 387 32.00 -0.74 -14.58
N PRO A 388 32.31 0.48 -14.11
CA PRO A 388 31.89 1.70 -14.74
C PRO A 388 32.62 1.89 -16.10
N VAL A 389 31.94 2.58 -17.04
CA VAL A 389 32.56 2.95 -18.34
C VAL A 389 33.50 4.14 -18.14
N GLN A 390 33.19 5.05 -17.25
CA GLN A 390 34.02 6.17 -16.83
C GLN A 390 33.92 6.34 -15.33
N GLY A 391 34.92 6.99 -14.73
CA GLY A 391 34.99 7.22 -13.30
C GLY A 391 35.55 6.03 -12.52
N SER A 392 35.46 6.10 -11.20
CA SER A 392 35.94 5.06 -10.30
C SER A 392 34.96 4.72 -9.19
N ILE A 393 34.94 3.47 -8.75
CA ILE A 393 34.14 3.01 -7.61
C ILE A 393 35.09 2.39 -6.61
N ARG A 394 35.20 3.03 -5.44
CA ARG A 394 36.01 2.52 -4.32
C ARG A 394 35.10 1.86 -3.30
N ARG A 395 35.44 0.65 -2.90
CA ARG A 395 34.75 -0.12 -1.87
C ARG A 395 35.64 -0.31 -0.67
N ALA A 396 35.08 -0.29 0.51
CA ALA A 396 35.82 -0.58 1.73
C ALA A 396 36.31 -2.04 1.74
N ASP A 397 37.51 -2.28 2.32
CA ASP A 397 38.10 -3.62 2.38
C ASP A 397 37.18 -4.60 3.13
N ALA A 398 37.06 -5.85 2.63
CA ALA A 398 36.21 -6.90 3.19
C ALA A 398 34.75 -6.46 3.46
N LEU A 399 34.16 -5.63 2.58
CA LEU A 399 32.77 -5.20 2.64
C LEU A 399 31.84 -6.41 2.47
N ARG A 400 30.93 -6.59 3.44
CA ARG A 400 29.89 -7.63 3.39
C ARG A 400 28.64 -7.03 2.77
N LEU A 401 28.40 -7.37 1.51
CA LEU A 401 27.25 -6.90 0.75
C LEU A 401 26.29 -8.06 0.56
N VAL A 402 25.07 -7.92 1.05
CA VAL A 402 23.99 -8.89 0.91
C VAL A 402 22.97 -8.35 -0.08
N TYR A 403 22.60 -9.14 -1.06
CA TYR A 403 21.68 -8.77 -2.13
C TYR A 403 20.47 -9.71 -2.14
N LEU A 404 19.29 -9.14 -2.02
CA LEU A 404 18.02 -9.83 -2.22
C LEU A 404 17.49 -9.44 -3.60
N SER A 405 17.54 -10.37 -4.53
CA SER A 405 17.00 -10.16 -5.88
C SER A 405 15.53 -10.54 -5.97
N GLN A 406 14.85 -9.99 -6.97
CA GLN A 406 13.50 -10.39 -7.34
C GLN A 406 13.44 -11.87 -7.75
N MET A 407 14.54 -12.44 -8.26
CA MET A 407 14.67 -13.89 -8.50
C MET A 407 15.14 -14.59 -7.21
N ARG A 408 14.24 -15.24 -6.56
CA ARG A 408 14.34 -15.79 -5.22
C ARG A 408 14.81 -17.25 -5.27
N ASP A 409 16.13 -17.47 -5.31
CA ASP A 409 16.72 -18.81 -5.31
C ASP A 409 16.65 -19.44 -3.92
N ILE A 410 15.51 -20.08 -3.65
CA ILE A 410 15.44 -21.05 -2.56
C ILE A 410 15.41 -22.43 -3.21
N ASP A 411 16.24 -23.36 -2.69
CA ASP A 411 16.11 -24.76 -3.09
C ASP A 411 14.73 -25.29 -2.64
N GLU A 412 13.83 -25.40 -3.62
CA GLU A 412 12.45 -25.80 -3.40
C GLU A 412 12.30 -27.25 -2.91
N SER A 413 13.36 -28.07 -3.02
CA SER A 413 13.38 -29.45 -2.56
C SER A 413 13.59 -29.58 -1.05
N LEU A 414 14.17 -28.54 -0.41
CA LEU A 414 14.43 -28.53 1.02
C LEU A 414 13.14 -28.38 1.82
N THR A 415 13.11 -28.94 3.02
CA THR A 415 12.08 -28.60 3.99
C THR A 415 12.31 -27.19 4.54
N LEU A 416 11.25 -26.50 4.98
CA LEU A 416 11.36 -25.17 5.59
C LEU A 416 12.39 -25.16 6.73
N ARG A 417 12.41 -26.20 7.57
CA ARG A 417 13.41 -26.40 8.62
C ARG A 417 14.85 -26.33 8.08
N ARG A 418 15.13 -27.05 7.00
CA ARG A 418 16.47 -27.10 6.40
C ARG A 418 16.82 -25.87 5.61
N ALA A 419 15.82 -25.20 5.04
CA ALA A 419 16.01 -23.91 4.39
C ALA A 419 16.44 -22.81 5.37
N LEU A 420 15.94 -22.83 6.62
CA LEU A 420 16.27 -21.88 7.68
C LEU A 420 17.50 -22.29 8.50
N ALA A 421 17.68 -23.58 8.77
CA ALA A 421 18.78 -24.14 9.56
C ALA A 421 19.41 -25.32 8.82
N PRO A 422 20.39 -25.10 7.91
CA PRO A 422 21.02 -26.14 7.11
C PRO A 422 21.73 -27.20 7.97
N GLU A 423 22.38 -26.78 9.05
CA GLU A 423 23.28 -27.60 9.88
C GLU A 423 22.69 -27.94 11.26
N GLY A 424 21.38 -28.20 11.36
CA GLY A 424 20.82 -28.62 12.66
C GLY A 424 19.44 -28.06 12.93
N ASP A 425 19.13 -27.82 14.20
CA ASP A 425 17.85 -27.28 14.67
C ASP A 425 17.99 -25.90 15.33
N GLY A 426 19.19 -25.28 15.22
CA GLY A 426 19.50 -23.95 15.72
C GLY A 426 19.92 -23.00 14.63
N VAL A 427 19.50 -21.75 14.74
CA VAL A 427 19.97 -20.62 13.92
C VAL A 427 20.76 -19.67 14.81
N ASN A 428 21.86 -19.12 14.28
CA ASN A 428 22.66 -18.13 15.00
C ASN A 428 22.15 -16.73 14.66
N TYR A 429 21.57 -16.08 15.66
CA TYR A 429 21.04 -14.73 15.54
C TYR A 429 21.60 -13.85 16.67
N GLN A 430 22.28 -12.76 16.35
CA GLN A 430 22.93 -11.84 17.30
C GLN A 430 23.83 -12.57 18.33
N GLY A 431 24.64 -13.52 17.84
CA GLY A 431 25.53 -14.30 18.70
C GLY A 431 24.85 -15.30 19.65
N ARG A 432 23.52 -15.45 19.54
CA ARG A 432 22.73 -16.43 20.31
C ARG A 432 22.20 -17.52 19.40
N THR A 433 22.24 -18.76 19.85
CA THR A 433 21.61 -19.87 19.13
C THR A 433 20.14 -19.94 19.53
N ILE A 434 19.25 -19.75 18.55
CA ILE A 434 17.80 -19.83 18.69
C ILE A 434 17.33 -21.13 18.02
N HIS A 435 16.39 -21.85 18.63
CA HIS A 435 15.80 -23.02 18.01
C HIS A 435 15.00 -22.62 16.75
N VAL A 436 15.16 -23.39 15.65
CA VAL A 436 14.54 -23.08 14.34
C VAL A 436 13.02 -22.90 14.39
N ALA A 437 12.32 -23.64 15.25
CA ALA A 437 10.86 -23.47 15.41
C ALA A 437 10.51 -22.12 16.04
N SER A 438 11.30 -21.64 17.01
CA SER A 438 11.13 -20.32 17.62
C SER A 438 11.49 -19.20 16.63
N TRP A 439 12.50 -19.43 15.78
CA TRP A 439 12.84 -18.49 14.70
C TRP A 439 11.73 -18.41 13.65
N ALA A 440 11.26 -19.56 13.15
CA ALA A 440 10.20 -19.63 12.14
C ALA A 440 8.87 -19.02 12.62
N SER A 441 8.52 -19.18 13.91
CA SER A 441 7.29 -18.59 14.47
C SER A 441 7.27 -17.06 14.43
N ARG A 442 8.45 -16.40 14.44
CA ARG A 442 8.57 -14.94 14.27
C ARG A 442 8.11 -14.48 12.89
N PHE A 443 8.22 -15.36 11.89
CA PHE A 443 7.78 -15.13 10.50
C PHE A 443 6.44 -15.80 10.19
N LEU A 444 5.63 -16.04 11.22
CA LEU A 444 4.28 -16.58 11.13
C LEU A 444 4.21 -18.02 10.57
N PHE A 445 5.28 -18.80 10.70
CA PHE A 445 5.25 -20.23 10.35
C PHE A 445 4.83 -21.09 11.54
N THR A 446 4.00 -22.09 11.26
CA THR A 446 3.61 -23.08 12.24
C THR A 446 4.64 -24.21 12.36
N SER A 447 4.64 -24.92 13.49
CA SER A 447 5.51 -26.10 13.68
C SER A 447 5.28 -27.21 12.65
N GLU A 448 4.06 -27.32 12.12
CA GLU A 448 3.71 -28.30 11.08
C GLU A 448 4.34 -27.94 9.73
N GLN A 449 4.40 -26.64 9.39
CA GLN A 449 5.00 -26.17 8.16
C GLN A 449 6.52 -26.40 8.09
N LEU A 450 7.21 -26.49 9.23
CA LEU A 450 8.65 -26.75 9.28
C LEU A 450 9.09 -28.02 8.55
N ASN A 451 8.24 -29.02 8.49
CA ASN A 451 8.54 -30.30 7.84
C ASN A 451 8.05 -30.36 6.38
N GLN A 452 7.38 -29.31 5.90
CA GLN A 452 6.92 -29.23 4.51
C GLN A 452 8.05 -28.77 3.58
N PRO A 453 8.14 -29.30 2.35
CA PRO A 453 9.05 -28.79 1.32
C PRO A 453 8.69 -27.35 0.94
N VAL A 454 9.70 -26.53 0.68
CA VAL A 454 9.53 -25.11 0.30
C VAL A 454 8.66 -24.94 -0.95
N ARG A 455 8.70 -25.90 -1.88
CA ARG A 455 7.83 -25.90 -3.08
C ARG A 455 6.33 -25.88 -2.77
N ASN A 456 5.93 -26.37 -1.59
CA ASN A 456 4.51 -26.40 -1.19
C ASN A 456 4.05 -25.09 -0.54
N LEU A 457 4.99 -24.16 -0.29
CA LEU A 457 4.70 -22.85 0.28
C LEU A 457 4.16 -21.90 -0.80
N SER A 458 3.23 -21.03 -0.43
CA SER A 458 2.76 -19.93 -1.27
C SER A 458 3.89 -18.94 -1.59
N GLY A 459 3.72 -18.09 -2.60
CA GLY A 459 4.70 -17.04 -2.96
C GLY A 459 5.05 -16.15 -1.77
N GLY A 460 4.06 -15.67 -1.02
CA GLY A 460 4.29 -14.86 0.17
C GLY A 460 4.98 -15.61 1.31
N GLU A 461 4.70 -16.91 1.50
CA GLU A 461 5.41 -17.72 2.48
C GLU A 461 6.87 -17.92 2.07
N ARG A 462 7.16 -18.16 0.80
CA ARG A 462 8.54 -18.24 0.28
C ARG A 462 9.28 -16.92 0.49
N ALA A 463 8.62 -15.80 0.29
CA ALA A 463 9.17 -14.48 0.56
C ALA A 463 9.53 -14.31 2.04
N ARG A 464 8.67 -14.75 2.97
CA ARG A 464 8.96 -14.75 4.41
C ARG A 464 10.15 -15.64 4.78
N VAL A 465 10.33 -16.77 4.10
CA VAL A 465 11.54 -17.61 4.27
C VAL A 465 12.80 -16.86 3.88
N LEU A 466 12.75 -16.12 2.75
CA LEU A 466 13.87 -15.31 2.29
C LEU A 466 14.23 -14.20 3.26
N ILE A 467 13.22 -13.48 3.77
CA ILE A 467 13.41 -12.44 4.79
C ILE A 467 14.01 -13.07 6.05
N ALA A 468 13.50 -14.22 6.50
CA ALA A 468 14.01 -14.92 7.66
C ALA A 468 15.49 -15.35 7.50
N LYS A 469 15.89 -15.78 6.30
CA LYS A 469 17.29 -16.09 5.95
C LYS A 469 18.16 -14.85 5.92
N LEU A 470 17.66 -13.79 5.25
CA LEU A 470 18.38 -12.51 5.13
C LEU A 470 18.76 -11.93 6.49
N MET A 471 17.87 -12.06 7.47
CA MET A 471 18.10 -11.56 8.83
C MET A 471 19.13 -12.37 9.62
N LEU A 472 19.46 -13.57 9.19
CA LEU A 472 20.55 -14.37 9.77
C LEU A 472 21.93 -13.98 9.21
N GLU A 473 21.97 -13.20 8.13
CA GLU A 473 23.20 -12.78 7.49
C GLU A 473 23.71 -11.45 8.08
N ARG A 474 25.01 -11.40 8.41
CA ARG A 474 25.66 -10.16 8.82
C ARG A 474 26.02 -9.34 7.60
N ALA A 475 25.44 -8.17 7.45
CA ALA A 475 25.66 -7.29 6.32
C ALA A 475 26.18 -5.91 6.76
N ASP A 476 27.13 -5.33 5.99
CA ASP A 476 27.50 -3.92 6.06
C ASP A 476 26.60 -3.08 5.15
N VAL A 477 26.24 -3.67 3.99
CA VAL A 477 25.34 -3.08 3.00
C VAL A 477 24.28 -4.11 2.60
N LEU A 478 23.03 -3.73 2.70
CA LEU A 478 21.88 -4.51 2.28
C LEU A 478 21.30 -3.90 0.99
N LEU A 479 21.25 -4.68 -0.07
CA LEU A 479 20.63 -4.30 -1.35
C LEU A 479 19.35 -5.08 -1.54
N LEU A 480 18.22 -4.37 -1.64
CA LEU A 480 16.90 -4.95 -1.87
C LEU A 480 16.36 -4.49 -3.22
N ASP A 481 16.03 -5.44 -4.09
CA ASP A 481 15.46 -5.18 -5.42
C ASP A 481 14.01 -5.71 -5.46
N GLU A 482 13.04 -4.80 -5.43
CA GLU A 482 11.59 -5.06 -5.38
C GLU A 482 11.20 -6.08 -4.29
N PRO A 483 11.57 -5.85 -3.02
CA PRO A 483 11.27 -6.80 -1.94
C PRO A 483 9.77 -6.87 -1.60
N THR A 484 8.99 -5.87 -2.03
CA THR A 484 7.57 -5.71 -1.74
C THR A 484 6.67 -6.65 -2.55
N ASN A 485 7.16 -7.12 -3.71
CA ASN A 485 6.38 -8.00 -4.58
C ASN A 485 6.00 -9.30 -3.87
N ASP A 486 4.73 -9.71 -3.99
CA ASP A 486 4.13 -10.89 -3.39
C ASP A 486 4.08 -10.91 -1.84
N LEU A 487 4.41 -9.81 -1.14
CA LEU A 487 4.25 -9.70 0.30
C LEU A 487 2.85 -9.18 0.66
N ASP A 488 2.26 -9.74 1.70
CA ASP A 488 1.05 -9.17 2.29
C ASP A 488 1.39 -7.99 3.23
N LEU A 489 0.39 -7.15 3.50
CA LEU A 489 0.56 -5.94 4.32
C LEU A 489 1.20 -6.21 5.68
N ALA A 490 0.85 -7.31 6.34
CA ALA A 490 1.42 -7.67 7.63
C ALA A 490 2.91 -8.03 7.52
N THR A 491 3.31 -8.73 6.45
CA THR A 491 4.71 -9.06 6.19
C THR A 491 5.51 -7.82 5.78
N LEU A 492 4.89 -6.89 5.02
CA LEU A 492 5.50 -5.60 4.68
C LEU A 492 5.79 -4.76 5.93
N GLU A 493 4.86 -4.66 6.87
CA GLU A 493 5.05 -3.96 8.15
C GLU A 493 6.23 -4.53 8.93
N ILE A 494 6.33 -5.86 9.04
CA ILE A 494 7.47 -6.51 9.69
C ILE A 494 8.79 -6.17 8.98
N LEU A 495 8.81 -6.22 7.64
CA LEU A 495 10.00 -5.89 6.88
C LEU A 495 10.42 -4.44 7.08
N GLU A 496 9.49 -3.49 7.01
CA GLU A 496 9.73 -2.06 7.21
C GLU A 496 10.31 -1.77 8.60
N ASP A 497 9.70 -2.31 9.66
CA ASP A 497 10.15 -2.13 11.04
C ASP A 497 11.60 -2.61 11.21
N ASN A 498 11.91 -3.77 10.64
CA ASN A 498 13.25 -4.32 10.70
C ASN A 498 14.27 -3.51 9.89
N LEU A 499 13.88 -3.01 8.70
CA LEU A 499 14.76 -2.17 7.89
C LEU A 499 15.02 -0.81 8.55
N LEU A 500 14.07 -0.28 9.33
CA LEU A 500 14.28 0.93 10.12
C LEU A 500 15.35 0.76 11.20
N GLU A 501 15.42 -0.40 11.81
CA GLU A 501 16.38 -0.71 12.87
C GLU A 501 17.74 -1.19 12.33
N PHE A 502 17.84 -1.48 11.02
CA PHE A 502 19.09 -1.96 10.42
C PHE A 502 20.21 -0.91 10.53
N PRO A 503 21.31 -1.20 11.25
CA PRO A 503 22.37 -0.23 11.51
C PRO A 503 23.40 -0.09 10.37
N GLY A 504 23.40 -1.00 9.37
CA GLY A 504 24.21 -0.92 8.15
C GLY A 504 23.63 0.06 7.12
N ALA A 505 24.22 0.12 5.94
CA ALA A 505 23.66 0.86 4.82
C ALA A 505 22.61 0.03 4.08
N LEU A 506 21.52 0.66 3.69
CA LEU A 506 20.45 0.07 2.89
C LEU A 506 20.36 0.76 1.53
N VAL A 507 20.23 -0.02 0.46
CA VAL A 507 19.80 0.49 -0.85
C VAL A 507 18.56 -0.29 -1.26
N LEU A 508 17.44 0.40 -1.37
CA LEU A 508 16.11 -0.14 -1.60
C LEU A 508 15.59 0.31 -2.97
N VAL A 509 15.39 -0.63 -3.88
CA VAL A 509 14.62 -0.41 -5.11
C VAL A 509 13.21 -0.91 -4.87
N THR A 510 12.23 -0.03 -4.97
CA THR A 510 10.83 -0.42 -4.88
C THR A 510 9.92 0.62 -5.55
N HIS A 511 8.75 0.17 -5.97
CA HIS A 511 7.64 1.00 -6.43
C HIS A 511 6.61 1.29 -5.32
N ASP A 512 6.80 0.74 -4.12
CA ASP A 512 5.99 1.06 -2.95
C ASP A 512 6.39 2.42 -2.37
N ARG A 513 5.58 3.45 -2.66
CA ARG A 513 5.78 4.84 -2.19
C ARG A 513 5.78 4.94 -0.66
N TYR A 514 4.96 4.13 0.02
CA TYR A 514 4.86 4.14 1.48
C TYR A 514 6.16 3.64 2.11
N MET A 515 6.67 2.51 1.63
CA MET A 515 7.94 1.94 2.10
C MET A 515 9.11 2.89 1.81
N LEU A 516 9.14 3.53 0.63
CA LEU A 516 10.15 4.54 0.30
C LEU A 516 10.16 5.68 1.31
N ASN A 517 9.00 6.31 1.55
CA ASN A 517 8.90 7.44 2.48
C ASN A 517 9.18 7.05 3.93
N ARG A 518 8.80 5.83 4.34
CA ARG A 518 8.99 5.37 5.71
C ARG A 518 10.44 4.96 6.01
N VAL A 519 11.09 4.28 5.07
CA VAL A 519 12.40 3.63 5.32
C VAL A 519 13.55 4.48 4.81
N SER A 520 13.41 5.17 3.68
CA SER A 520 14.53 5.89 3.06
C SER A 520 14.80 7.23 3.71
N SER A 521 16.08 7.52 3.97
CA SER A 521 16.54 8.86 4.41
C SER A 521 16.96 9.75 3.24
N ILE A 522 17.14 9.17 2.06
CA ILE A 522 17.55 9.83 0.82
C ILE A 522 16.96 9.04 -0.33
N VAL A 523 16.49 9.73 -1.36
CA VAL A 523 16.01 9.14 -2.61
C VAL A 523 16.97 9.49 -3.74
N LEU A 524 17.46 8.50 -4.46
CA LEU A 524 18.17 8.64 -5.72
C LEU A 524 17.20 8.35 -6.87
N GLY A 525 16.94 9.35 -7.69
CA GLY A 525 16.01 9.26 -8.81
C GLY A 525 16.71 9.26 -10.15
N LEU A 526 16.38 8.27 -10.99
CA LEU A 526 16.84 8.17 -12.38
C LEU A 526 15.72 8.62 -13.32
N ASP A 527 16.04 9.46 -14.31
CA ASP A 527 15.07 9.92 -15.32
C ASP A 527 14.97 8.98 -16.55
N GLY A 528 15.85 7.99 -16.65
CA GLY A 528 15.96 7.11 -17.82
C GLY A 528 16.53 7.78 -19.08
N ARG A 529 16.98 9.05 -18.96
CA ARG A 529 17.55 9.88 -20.07
C ARG A 529 19.03 10.24 -19.84
N GLY A 530 19.63 9.72 -18.80
CA GLY A 530 21.05 9.92 -18.52
C GLY A 530 21.34 10.73 -17.25
N HIS A 531 20.34 11.18 -16.52
CA HIS A 531 20.51 11.95 -15.30
C HIS A 531 20.10 11.13 -14.08
N ILE A 532 20.80 11.39 -12.98
CA ILE A 532 20.49 10.87 -11.67
C ILE A 532 20.50 12.05 -10.67
N GLY A 533 19.37 12.21 -9.98
CA GLY A 533 19.17 13.26 -8.97
C GLY A 533 19.17 12.69 -7.56
N ARG A 534 19.41 13.57 -6.57
CA ARG A 534 19.34 13.24 -5.15
C ARG A 534 18.24 14.09 -4.51
N PHE A 535 17.31 13.45 -3.81
CA PHE A 535 16.12 14.05 -3.22
C PHE A 535 16.00 13.64 -1.75
N ALA A 536 15.28 14.43 -0.96
CA ALA A 536 15.01 14.09 0.44
C ALA A 536 13.92 13.01 0.55
N ASP A 537 12.90 13.08 -0.31
CA ASP A 537 11.77 12.17 -0.33
C ASP A 537 11.29 11.88 -1.76
N TYR A 538 10.29 11.01 -1.86
CA TYR A 538 9.69 10.60 -3.12
C TYR A 538 8.98 11.78 -3.83
N SER A 539 8.28 12.65 -3.10
CA SER A 539 7.49 13.74 -3.68
C SER A 539 8.37 14.73 -4.43
N GLN A 540 9.55 15.06 -3.90
CA GLN A 540 10.51 15.93 -4.60
C GLN A 540 11.01 15.32 -5.91
N TRP A 541 11.18 14.00 -5.97
CA TRP A 541 11.54 13.33 -7.21
C TRP A 541 10.39 13.36 -8.22
N GLU A 542 9.15 13.17 -7.79
CA GLU A 542 7.95 13.23 -8.63
C GLU A 542 7.77 14.62 -9.26
N ASP A 543 7.92 15.67 -8.46
CA ASP A 543 7.92 17.06 -8.95
C ASP A 543 9.01 17.30 -10.00
N TRP A 544 10.23 16.84 -9.72
CA TRP A 544 11.35 16.95 -10.65
C TRP A 544 11.11 16.18 -11.97
N MET A 545 10.53 14.99 -11.93
CA MET A 545 10.16 14.24 -13.14
C MET A 545 9.12 14.99 -13.97
N THR A 546 8.10 15.53 -13.32
CA THR A 546 7.05 16.31 -13.97
C THR A 546 7.62 17.55 -14.68
N GLU A 547 8.54 18.27 -14.04
CA GLU A 547 9.25 19.41 -14.64
C GLU A 547 10.07 18.99 -15.88
N GLN A 548 10.79 17.85 -15.80
CA GLN A 548 11.57 17.32 -16.92
C GLN A 548 10.68 16.90 -18.11
N GLU A 549 9.51 16.35 -17.86
CA GLU A 549 8.55 15.99 -18.90
C GLU A 549 7.96 17.22 -19.58
N GLN A 550 7.59 18.25 -18.82
CA GLN A 550 7.09 19.52 -19.36
C GLN A 550 8.15 20.23 -20.20
N ALA A 551 9.41 20.27 -19.74
CA ALA A 551 10.52 20.82 -20.49
C ALA A 551 10.77 20.08 -21.80
N SER A 552 10.65 18.76 -21.80
CA SER A 552 10.83 17.94 -22.99
C SER A 552 9.69 18.10 -24.02
N GLN A 553 8.46 18.30 -23.56
CA GLN A 553 7.31 18.58 -24.43
C GLN A 553 7.40 20.00 -25.05
N ALA A 554 7.82 20.99 -24.28
CA ALA A 554 8.05 22.35 -24.76
C ALA A 554 9.14 22.41 -25.86
N SER A 555 10.20 21.60 -25.74
CA SER A 555 11.26 21.51 -26.75
C SER A 555 10.80 20.83 -28.06
N LYS A 556 9.87 19.87 -27.99
CA LYS A 556 9.30 19.19 -29.18
C LYS A 556 8.31 20.06 -29.95
N THR A 557 7.59 20.95 -29.27
CA THR A 557 6.65 21.90 -29.90
C THR A 557 7.34 23.13 -30.50
N GLY A 558 8.57 23.45 -30.10
CA GLY A 558 9.35 24.58 -30.59
C GLY A 558 10.01 24.43 -31.97
N SER A 559 9.94 23.24 -32.63
CA SER A 559 10.66 23.01 -33.89
C SER A 559 9.84 23.24 -35.17
N LYS A 560 8.66 23.89 -35.11
CA LYS A 560 7.95 24.40 -36.29
C LYS A 560 7.98 25.93 -36.29
N ALA A 561 9.12 26.53 -36.68
CA ALA A 561 9.19 27.93 -36.97
C ALA A 561 8.46 28.24 -38.29
N PRO A 562 7.48 29.13 -38.35
CA PRO A 562 6.94 29.64 -39.59
C PRO A 562 7.94 30.64 -40.21
N ARG A 563 8.26 30.45 -41.49
CA ARG A 563 8.98 31.45 -42.29
C ARG A 563 8.19 32.76 -42.30
N VAL A 564 8.77 33.76 -41.68
CA VAL A 564 8.25 35.15 -41.71
C VAL A 564 8.39 35.69 -43.14
N ARG A 565 7.27 36.01 -43.77
CA ARG A 565 7.19 37.11 -44.75
C ARG A 565 6.79 38.36 -44.00
N GLY A 566 7.62 39.38 -44.11
CA GLY A 566 7.36 40.65 -43.47
C GLY A 566 6.10 41.33 -44.01
N ASP A 567 5.40 41.96 -43.10
CA ASP A 567 4.69 43.24 -43.33
C ASP A 567 4.55 43.96 -41.98
N GLU A 568 5.04 45.17 -41.97
CA GLU A 568 4.93 46.12 -40.87
C GLU A 568 3.47 46.58 -40.76
N ASN A 569 2.85 46.41 -39.65
CA ASN A 569 1.94 47.33 -38.97
C ASN A 569 0.92 46.57 -38.10
N SER A 570 1.11 46.61 -36.81
CA SER A 570 0.06 46.73 -35.77
C SER A 570 0.67 46.49 -34.37
N GLN A 571 1.22 47.59 -33.87
CA GLN A 571 1.37 47.77 -32.43
C GLN A 571 -0.02 48.02 -31.83
N ALA A 572 -0.26 47.43 -30.68
CA ALA A 572 -1.37 47.62 -29.77
C ALA A 572 -2.49 46.56 -29.83
N THR A 573 -2.29 45.47 -29.08
CA THR A 573 -3.38 44.78 -28.30
C THR A 573 -2.92 43.54 -27.52
N SER A 574 -1.63 43.33 -27.25
CA SER A 574 -1.17 42.17 -26.46
C SER A 574 -0.61 42.51 -25.07
N ALA A 575 -0.86 43.75 -24.59
CA ALA A 575 -0.37 44.19 -23.28
C ALA A 575 -1.39 44.10 -22.13
N GLU A 576 -2.65 43.71 -22.39
CA GLU A 576 -3.67 43.65 -21.34
C GLU A 576 -3.94 42.23 -20.76
N THR A 577 -3.67 41.17 -21.50
CA THR A 577 -3.83 39.80 -20.98
C THR A 577 -2.63 39.31 -20.15
N ALA A 578 -1.44 39.84 -20.39
CA ALA A 578 -0.26 39.53 -19.57
C ALA A 578 -0.19 40.28 -18.23
N LYS A 579 -1.07 41.29 -18.02
CA LYS A 579 -1.16 42.03 -16.74
C LYS A 579 -2.18 41.49 -15.75
N ALA A 580 -2.99 40.52 -16.11
CA ALA A 580 -3.96 39.88 -15.22
C ALA A 580 -3.34 38.73 -14.38
N ASP A 581 -2.35 37.99 -14.91
CA ASP A 581 -1.71 36.89 -14.19
C ASP A 581 -0.56 37.31 -13.26
N ILE A 582 -0.08 38.55 -13.35
CA ILE A 582 1.01 39.05 -12.46
C ILE A 582 0.46 39.67 -11.15
N ARG A 583 -0.86 39.75 -10.96
CA ARG A 583 -1.46 40.36 -9.75
C ARG A 583 -1.73 39.42 -8.57
N ALA A 584 -1.40 38.14 -8.63
CA ALA A 584 -1.66 37.18 -7.57
C ALA A 584 -0.42 36.76 -6.76
N ARG A 585 0.77 37.34 -6.94
CA ARG A 585 1.94 37.07 -6.10
C ARG A 585 2.03 38.08 -4.98
N LYS A 586 1.49 37.75 -3.82
CA LYS A 586 1.62 38.56 -2.59
C LYS A 586 3.08 38.50 -2.10
N LYS A 587 3.85 39.57 -2.24
CA LYS A 587 5.10 39.76 -1.50
C LYS A 587 4.78 39.96 -0.03
N LEU A 588 5.67 39.45 0.86
CA LEU A 588 5.63 39.71 2.29
C LEU A 588 5.42 41.23 2.54
N SER A 589 4.46 41.58 3.38
CA SER A 589 4.31 42.96 3.83
C SER A 589 5.50 43.34 4.73
N TYR A 590 5.77 44.61 4.92
CA TYR A 590 6.86 45.08 5.80
C TYR A 590 6.75 44.49 7.23
N LEU A 591 5.54 44.35 7.74
CA LEU A 591 5.28 43.76 9.06
C LEU A 591 5.57 42.26 9.07
N GLU A 592 5.15 41.52 8.03
CA GLU A 592 5.42 40.09 7.91
C GLU A 592 6.92 39.79 7.70
N ALA A 593 7.66 40.63 6.98
CA ALA A 593 9.11 40.49 6.82
C ALA A 593 9.86 40.72 8.15
N ARG A 594 9.38 41.65 8.98
CA ARG A 594 9.92 41.90 10.32
C ARG A 594 9.59 40.73 11.29
N GLU A 595 8.37 40.20 11.18
CA GLU A 595 7.95 39.04 11.94
C GLU A 595 8.77 37.81 11.54
N PHE A 596 8.99 37.59 10.24
CA PHE A 596 9.78 36.48 9.73
C PHE A 596 11.24 36.51 10.21
N ALA A 597 11.83 37.67 10.35
CA ALA A 597 13.19 37.83 10.87
C ALA A 597 13.34 37.48 12.38
N THR A 598 12.24 37.45 13.13
CA THR A 598 12.25 37.18 14.58
C THR A 598 11.56 35.87 14.98
N ILE A 599 10.83 35.23 14.05
CA ILE A 599 9.98 34.08 14.36
C ILE A 599 10.83 32.83 14.68
N GLU A 600 12.00 32.66 14.05
CA GLU A 600 12.91 31.54 14.34
C GLU A 600 13.39 31.57 15.78
N GLN A 601 13.76 32.73 16.31
CA GLN A 601 14.16 32.87 17.72
C GLN A 601 12.98 32.61 18.68
N ARG A 602 11.75 32.93 18.26
CA ARG A 602 10.55 32.66 19.05
C ARG A 602 10.18 31.20 19.05
N VAL A 603 10.36 30.49 17.94
CA VAL A 603 10.18 29.04 17.83
C VAL A 603 11.20 28.34 18.73
N GLU A 604 12.50 28.69 18.65
CA GLU A 604 13.55 28.11 19.49
C GLU A 604 13.27 28.33 20.99
N ALA A 605 12.85 29.53 21.39
CA ALA A 605 12.48 29.80 22.78
C ALA A 605 11.20 29.03 23.23
N SER A 606 10.28 28.76 22.33
CA SER A 606 9.09 27.95 22.60
C SER A 606 9.43 26.47 22.76
N ASP A 607 10.34 25.94 21.94
CA ASP A 607 10.84 24.56 22.05
C ASP A 607 11.60 24.33 23.35
N GLU A 608 12.40 25.31 23.81
CA GLU A 608 13.03 25.24 25.12
C GLU A 608 12.03 25.20 26.27
N ARG A 609 10.94 25.99 26.18
CA ARG A 609 9.85 25.95 27.19
C ARG A 609 9.11 24.63 27.17
N LEU A 610 8.82 24.08 25.99
CA LEU A 610 8.17 22.79 25.84
C LEU A 610 9.04 21.66 26.42
N ALA A 611 10.36 21.68 26.17
CA ALA A 611 11.29 20.73 26.74
C ALA A 611 11.36 20.86 28.28
N ALA A 612 11.38 22.09 28.80
CA ALA A 612 11.37 22.31 30.24
C ALA A 612 10.05 21.83 30.91
N ALA A 613 8.89 22.06 30.27
CA ALA A 613 7.61 21.57 30.74
C ALA A 613 7.53 20.03 30.74
N ARG A 614 8.08 19.36 29.70
CA ARG A 614 8.18 17.89 29.65
C ARG A 614 9.04 17.33 30.78
N ASN A 615 10.24 17.90 30.98
CA ASN A 615 11.14 17.47 32.05
C ASN A 615 10.49 17.63 33.43
N ARG A 616 9.69 18.69 33.61
CA ARG A 616 8.99 18.94 34.87
C ARG A 616 7.91 17.91 35.16
N VAL A 617 7.20 17.41 34.14
CA VAL A 617 6.21 16.31 34.30
C VAL A 617 6.91 15.00 34.70
N GLU A 618 8.17 14.80 34.27
CA GLU A 618 8.96 13.59 34.57
C GLU A 618 9.67 13.64 35.91
N GLU A 619 9.66 14.77 36.63
CA GLU A 619 10.28 14.87 37.95
C GLU A 619 9.61 13.94 38.97
N PRO A 620 10.37 13.08 39.69
CA PRO A 620 9.80 12.11 40.64
C PRO A 620 8.99 12.73 41.77
N GLU A 621 9.33 13.95 42.15
CA GLU A 621 8.62 14.70 43.23
C GLU A 621 7.25 15.17 42.76
N ILE A 622 7.11 15.56 41.51
CA ILE A 622 5.85 16.00 40.90
C ILE A 622 4.95 14.80 40.54
N ALA A 623 5.54 13.70 40.09
CA ALA A 623 4.82 12.48 39.72
C ALA A 623 4.07 11.84 40.92
N THR A 624 4.47 12.13 42.16
CA THR A 624 3.83 11.61 43.39
C THR A 624 2.74 12.53 43.97
N ASP A 625 2.66 13.78 43.52
CA ASP A 625 1.63 14.75 43.95
C ASP A 625 0.61 15.00 42.84
N ALA A 626 -0.62 14.53 43.03
CA ALA A 626 -1.68 14.62 42.01
C ALA A 626 -2.03 16.07 41.61
N ALA A 627 -1.93 17.03 42.55
CA ALA A 627 -2.24 18.44 42.29
C ALA A 627 -1.09 19.10 41.48
N ALA A 628 0.16 18.83 41.84
CA ALA A 628 1.34 19.31 41.16
C ALA A 628 1.45 18.70 39.72
N LEU A 629 1.12 17.42 39.57
CA LEU A 629 1.11 16.74 38.28
C LEU A 629 0.03 17.33 37.32
N GLN A 630 -1.16 17.62 37.86
CA GLN A 630 -2.23 18.24 37.05
C GLN A 630 -1.84 19.64 36.57
N GLN A 631 -1.14 20.41 37.41
CA GLN A 631 -0.63 21.73 37.05
C GLN A 631 0.49 21.62 35.99
N ALA A 632 1.42 20.69 36.15
CA ALA A 632 2.51 20.46 35.20
C ALA A 632 2.01 19.99 33.83
N LEU A 633 0.96 19.15 33.79
CA LEU A 633 0.29 18.75 32.56
C LEU A 633 -0.41 19.93 31.86
N ALA A 634 -1.08 20.81 32.61
CA ALA A 634 -1.69 22.01 32.05
C ALA A 634 -0.64 22.99 31.46
N GLU A 635 0.53 23.11 32.13
CA GLU A 635 1.66 23.89 31.62
C GLU A 635 2.26 23.27 30.36
N LEU A 636 2.31 21.94 30.26
CA LEU A 636 2.77 21.21 29.05
C LEU A 636 1.80 21.44 27.89
N ASP A 637 0.49 21.31 28.13
CA ASP A 637 -0.52 21.52 27.07
C ASP A 637 -0.48 22.95 26.53
N THR A 638 -0.29 23.96 27.43
CA THR A 638 -0.17 25.36 26.99
C THR A 638 1.12 25.60 26.17
N ALA A 639 2.23 25.03 26.61
CA ALA A 639 3.50 25.15 25.89
C ALA A 639 3.45 24.44 24.51
N GLN A 640 2.74 23.33 24.42
CA GLN A 640 2.54 22.62 23.14
C GLN A 640 1.70 23.45 22.17
N LEU A 641 0.59 24.04 22.64
CA LEU A 641 -0.25 24.92 21.81
C LEU A 641 0.53 26.15 21.29
N GLU A 642 1.32 26.80 22.17
CA GLU A 642 2.15 27.94 21.77
C GLU A 642 3.19 27.54 20.70
N SER A 643 3.81 26.36 20.83
CA SER A 643 4.77 25.85 19.85
C SER A 643 4.09 25.56 18.53
N ASP A 644 2.95 24.86 18.52
CA ASP A 644 2.20 24.52 17.31
C ASP A 644 1.72 25.78 16.54
N GLU A 645 1.26 26.82 17.25
CA GLU A 645 0.87 28.11 16.64
C GLU A 645 2.06 28.82 16.01
N LEU A 646 3.22 28.82 16.66
CA LEU A 646 4.44 29.45 16.13
C LEU A 646 4.97 28.71 14.92
N TYR A 647 4.95 27.36 14.90
CA TYR A 647 5.34 26.56 13.75
C TYR A 647 4.39 26.78 12.57
N ALA A 648 3.07 26.82 12.79
CA ALA A 648 2.10 27.11 11.75
C ALA A 648 2.33 28.50 11.14
N ARG A 649 2.63 29.50 11.99
CA ARG A 649 2.90 30.86 11.53
C ARG A 649 4.23 30.98 10.78
N TRP A 650 5.27 30.27 11.25
CA TRP A 650 6.55 30.18 10.57
C TRP A 650 6.41 29.57 9.18
N ALA A 651 5.64 28.48 9.06
CA ALA A 651 5.36 27.82 7.77
C ALA A 651 4.66 28.77 6.78
N GLU A 652 3.63 29.52 7.24
CA GLU A 652 2.95 30.53 6.41
C GLU A 652 3.90 31.62 5.89
N LEU A 653 4.77 32.14 6.78
CA LEU A 653 5.71 33.20 6.43
C LEU A 653 6.84 32.69 5.56
N SER A 654 7.30 31.45 5.77
CA SER A 654 8.31 30.77 4.97
C SER A 654 7.82 30.51 3.54
N GLU A 655 6.57 30.04 3.37
CA GLU A 655 5.93 29.83 2.08
C GLU A 655 5.82 31.16 1.29
N LYS A 656 5.46 32.24 1.96
CA LYS A 656 5.41 33.57 1.36
C LYS A 656 6.82 34.17 1.07
N GLY A 657 7.81 33.84 1.91
CA GLY A 657 9.19 34.36 1.84
C GLY A 657 10.08 33.58 0.87
N GLY A 658 9.94 32.27 0.73
CA GLY A 658 10.72 31.42 -0.16
C GLY A 658 10.55 31.74 -1.66
N GLN A 659 9.52 32.50 -2.03
CA GLN A 659 9.27 32.97 -3.40
C GLN A 659 10.02 34.26 -3.75
N SER A 660 10.77 34.90 -2.85
CA SER A 660 11.47 36.15 -3.06
C SER A 660 13.00 36.03 -3.23
N GLY A 661 13.59 34.83 -3.08
CA GLY A 661 15.05 34.59 -3.08
C GLY A 661 15.67 34.19 -4.43
N SER A 662 14.91 34.12 -5.53
CA SER A 662 15.41 33.70 -6.85
C SER A 662 15.49 34.87 -7.85
N SER A 663 16.06 36.01 -7.46
CA SER A 663 16.41 37.11 -8.37
C SER A 663 17.46 38.02 -7.71
N ALA A 664 18.73 37.57 -7.67
CA ALA A 664 19.91 38.43 -7.59
C ALA A 664 21.11 37.70 -8.18
#